data_779799fb0ac69a3fac9184a980d44e9f
#
_entry.id   779799fb0ac69a3fac9184a980d44e9f
#
_cell.length_a   1.000
_cell.length_b   1.000
_cell.length_c   1.000
_cell.angle_alpha   90.00
_cell.angle_beta   90.00
_cell.angle_gamma   90.00
#
_symmetry.space_group_name_H-M   'P 1'
#
loop_
_entity.id
_entity.type
_entity.pdbx_description
1 polymer ?
#
loop_
_entity_poly.entity_id
_entity_poly.type
_entity_poly.pdbx_seq_one_letter_code
_entity_poly.pdbx_strand_id
1 'polypeptide(L)'
;MKKMIFYKAATLALIFATVGAVSVRAQDDEITSIDDFLEESAPESNAATDNANSATAQSDASAANASGVTQLDELSVESEIEAEQAKQAKKAESVATIDAAEMQNTSKTVSKAVNSASGVKVRKSGGMGSEGKINIRGMEGKNIKVLVNGVPVETQGNLGLDDIPIDQIADIEVYKGYVPARFATDGAGGAINIITKKRPANSVDASYSLSSFNTHKASVTASHVIDSIVGGAGLEVGVSGYFNHSDNDYEFTSPYMKSSAGKDTSVVRDHDRYTSYNVQAFANLMNAWFDQISLGASYGAFDKEIQGDANRIVETSAEGYNFGATFGLDKKNIFVKDLNFGNHFSFGYSENKTIDTSRVHCRNWYSCDTAKKNVGELTMMGLPKLRTVQAYDFNDLLNLDYQFIKNQFVYWNTLFRYHKEDPEDDVGSEMVGFNTAGYPGKTISVTTGLSLEDNFFDSRLQNLLGFKFHYMKAEISNTSTSMIQQAVLEKNDYTDFSYDESLMFRIVKPLAVKGSYQHAVRLPTPDELFGDGIRVSAATNLKPEEADNFNVGLSLDLQEIPLVARFRFDGDVFYSYYKNRIHYMSASQMSVPYFNMDPIRGWGYEGDVKLDVNEWVLLGTNWTFQDLRNIDYNAKQGILEDAIIPNIPRFFMNYLAEFHMGDIFNKNDFVKFWWAANYTDEYYYGWKISSRQSRKIDASFTQDLGVEYSVWDNKLAWSFEVDNFLDETVYDKYGESKLGRTFATKIRYSFR
;
A
#
# COMPACT_ATOMS: atom_id res chain seq x y z
N MET A 1 -6.82 -48.32 4.37
CA MET A 1 -7.29 -46.94 4.57
C MET A 1 -6.99 -46.35 5.96
N LYS A 2 -7.43 -46.97 7.08
CA LYS A 2 -7.15 -46.41 8.42
C LYS A 2 -5.67 -46.24 8.79
N LYS A 3 -4.77 -47.16 8.39
CA LYS A 3 -3.31 -47.01 8.64
C LYS A 3 -2.66 -45.89 7.81
N MET A 4 -3.16 -45.61 6.62
CA MET A 4 -2.62 -44.55 5.75
C MET A 4 -3.02 -43.15 6.23
N ILE A 5 -4.19 -43.02 6.87
CA ILE A 5 -4.65 -41.77 7.51
C ILE A 5 -3.81 -41.46 8.74
N PHE A 6 -3.44 -42.51 9.52
CA PHE A 6 -2.61 -42.35 10.73
C PHE A 6 -1.16 -41.93 10.40
N TYR A 7 -0.60 -42.46 9.31
CA TYR A 7 0.73 -42.04 8.85
C TYR A 7 0.72 -40.60 8.31
N LYS A 8 -0.33 -40.20 7.58
CA LYS A 8 -0.48 -38.81 7.09
C LYS A 8 -0.68 -37.81 8.24
N ALA A 9 -1.44 -38.14 9.26
CA ALA A 9 -1.59 -37.34 10.45
C ALA A 9 -0.32 -37.26 11.30
N ALA A 10 0.44 -38.37 11.39
CA ALA A 10 1.71 -38.41 12.11
C ALA A 10 2.81 -37.58 11.38
N THR A 11 2.82 -37.57 10.05
CA THR A 11 3.76 -36.76 9.27
C THR A 11 3.43 -35.27 9.40
N LEU A 12 2.15 -34.89 9.40
CA LEU A 12 1.72 -33.53 9.67
C LEU A 12 2.10 -33.09 11.10
N ALA A 13 1.89 -33.95 12.10
CA ALA A 13 2.28 -33.69 13.48
C ALA A 13 3.80 -33.56 13.67
N LEU A 14 4.60 -34.27 12.86
CA LEU A 14 6.07 -34.17 12.89
C LEU A 14 6.55 -32.83 12.29
N ILE A 15 5.89 -32.35 11.25
CA ILE A 15 6.16 -31.02 10.66
C ILE A 15 5.80 -29.92 11.68
N PHE A 16 4.67 -30.05 12.36
CA PHE A 16 4.28 -29.14 13.44
C PHE A 16 5.26 -29.15 14.62
N ALA A 17 5.80 -30.33 14.96
CA ALA A 17 6.75 -30.49 16.07
C ALA A 17 8.13 -29.90 15.74
N THR A 18 8.58 -29.95 14.50
CA THR A 18 9.89 -29.40 14.09
C THR A 18 9.87 -27.88 14.01
N VAL A 19 8.78 -27.27 13.54
CA VAL A 19 8.64 -25.81 13.52
C VAL A 19 8.37 -25.24 14.91
N GLY A 20 7.60 -25.94 15.75
CA GLY A 20 7.45 -25.59 17.17
C GLY A 20 8.75 -25.68 17.96
N ALA A 21 9.65 -26.61 17.61
CA ALA A 21 10.97 -26.74 18.26
C ALA A 21 11.96 -25.63 17.86
N VAL A 22 11.84 -25.07 16.65
CA VAL A 22 12.65 -23.93 16.23
C VAL A 22 12.21 -22.64 16.95
N SER A 23 10.90 -22.45 17.17
CA SER A 23 10.40 -21.27 17.87
C SER A 23 10.67 -21.29 19.39
N VAL A 24 10.78 -22.46 20.01
CA VAL A 24 11.09 -22.60 21.44
C VAL A 24 12.60 -22.49 21.72
N ARG A 25 13.46 -22.82 20.73
CA ARG A 25 14.92 -22.68 20.89
C ARG A 25 15.46 -21.26 20.71
N ALA A 26 14.67 -20.36 20.14
CA ALA A 26 15.03 -18.95 20.00
C ALA A 26 14.95 -18.15 21.32
N GLN A 27 14.54 -18.78 22.42
CA GLN A 27 14.40 -18.10 23.71
C GLN A 27 15.67 -18.07 24.57
N ASP A 28 16.67 -18.93 24.31
CA ASP A 28 17.84 -19.07 25.18
C ASP A 28 19.22 -18.88 24.52
N ASP A 29 19.32 -18.77 23.20
CA ASP A 29 20.59 -18.49 22.54
C ASP A 29 20.67 -17.02 22.11
N GLU A 30 21.65 -16.29 22.61
CA GLU A 30 22.04 -14.97 22.11
C GLU A 30 22.21 -15.06 20.59
N ILE A 31 21.42 -14.25 19.85
CA ILE A 31 21.50 -14.14 18.39
C ILE A 31 22.76 -13.32 18.04
N THR A 32 23.93 -13.85 18.32
CA THR A 32 25.22 -13.28 17.90
C THR A 32 25.55 -13.61 16.45
N SER A 33 24.95 -14.67 15.88
CA SER A 33 25.32 -15.18 14.56
C SER A 33 24.78 -14.35 13.37
N ILE A 34 23.70 -13.60 13.53
CA ILE A 34 23.11 -12.78 12.45
C ILE A 34 23.84 -11.44 12.35
N ASP A 35 24.17 -10.84 13.48
CA ASP A 35 24.92 -9.59 13.51
C ASP A 35 26.35 -9.82 13.00
N ASP A 36 26.99 -10.94 13.34
CA ASP A 36 28.29 -11.34 12.81
C ASP A 36 28.26 -11.57 11.28
N PHE A 37 27.16 -12.13 10.76
CA PHE A 37 27.00 -12.34 9.32
C PHE A 37 26.78 -11.01 8.55
N LEU A 38 26.14 -10.04 9.19
CA LEU A 38 25.91 -8.72 8.59
C LEU A 38 27.14 -7.82 8.64
N GLU A 39 27.98 -7.94 9.67
CA GLU A 39 29.24 -7.21 9.75
C GLU A 39 30.27 -7.67 8.72
N GLU A 40 30.26 -8.96 8.35
CA GLU A 40 31.21 -9.53 7.37
C GLU A 40 30.82 -9.25 5.91
N SER A 41 29.57 -8.85 5.66
CA SER A 41 29.06 -8.59 4.31
C SER A 41 28.93 -7.11 3.92
N ALA A 42 29.21 -6.18 4.81
CA ALA A 42 29.17 -4.76 4.52
C ALA A 42 30.49 -4.28 3.90
N PRO A 43 30.51 -3.67 2.73
CA PRO A 43 31.71 -3.02 2.22
C PRO A 43 32.00 -1.78 3.03
N GLU A 44 33.20 -1.67 3.58
CA GLU A 44 33.71 -0.43 4.16
C GLU A 44 33.67 0.69 3.11
N SER A 45 32.74 1.62 3.23
CA SER A 45 32.80 2.88 2.51
C SER A 45 32.61 4.03 3.47
N ASN A 46 33.66 4.80 3.63
CA ASN A 46 33.66 6.05 4.37
C ASN A 46 32.79 7.11 3.69
N ALA A 47 32.07 7.81 4.53
CA ALA A 47 31.51 9.16 4.40
C ALA A 47 30.10 9.32 3.88
N ALA A 48 29.30 9.66 4.83
CA ALA A 48 28.39 10.80 4.97
C ALA A 48 27.18 10.93 4.02
N THR A 49 26.09 10.89 4.65
CA THR A 49 24.90 11.75 4.86
C THR A 49 23.73 11.53 3.90
N ASP A 50 22.60 11.38 4.24
CA ASP A 50 21.38 11.76 4.99
C ASP A 50 20.04 11.58 4.26
N ASN A 51 19.13 11.30 4.83
CA ASN A 51 17.77 11.33 5.29
C ASN A 51 16.56 11.64 4.39
N ALA A 52 15.56 11.10 4.50
CA ALA A 52 14.24 10.82 5.02
C ALA A 52 13.18 10.42 4.00
N ASN A 53 12.50 9.39 4.33
CA ASN A 53 11.35 8.76 3.72
C ASN A 53 11.66 7.74 2.62
N SER A 54 11.83 6.57 3.14
CA SER A 54 11.95 5.28 2.53
C SER A 54 11.12 5.10 1.26
N ALA A 55 11.79 4.90 0.15
CA ALA A 55 11.26 3.97 -0.82
C ALA A 55 11.72 2.57 -0.38
N THR A 56 10.82 1.78 0.14
CA THR A 56 11.06 0.37 0.39
C THR A 56 11.42 -0.32 -0.92
N ALA A 57 12.43 -1.13 -0.89
CA ALA A 57 12.68 -2.05 -1.97
C ALA A 57 11.41 -2.85 -2.24
N GLN A 58 10.89 -2.71 -3.44
CA GLN A 58 9.88 -3.63 -3.96
C GLN A 58 10.57 -4.98 -4.13
N SER A 59 10.31 -5.88 -3.20
CA SER A 59 10.56 -7.28 -3.48
C SER A 59 9.41 -7.76 -4.37
N ASP A 60 9.62 -7.77 -5.69
CA ASP A 60 8.75 -8.53 -6.55
C ASP A 60 8.97 -10.02 -6.26
N ALA A 61 8.23 -10.51 -5.29
CA ALA A 61 8.00 -11.94 -5.26
C ALA A 61 7.07 -12.22 -6.44
N SER A 62 7.64 -12.64 -7.56
CA SER A 62 6.85 -13.18 -8.65
C SER A 62 6.19 -14.46 -8.13
N ALA A 63 4.97 -14.34 -7.62
CA ALA A 63 4.19 -15.52 -7.27
C ALA A 63 4.00 -16.35 -8.54
N ALA A 64 4.75 -17.43 -8.59
CA ALA A 64 4.64 -18.41 -9.63
C ALA A 64 3.27 -19.05 -9.61
N ASN A 65 2.47 -18.78 -10.63
CA ASN A 65 1.49 -19.72 -11.11
C ASN A 65 1.96 -20.24 -12.47
N ALA A 66 2.92 -21.16 -12.44
CA ALA A 66 3.23 -21.96 -13.61
C ALA A 66 2.13 -23.00 -13.82
N SER A 67 1.07 -22.64 -14.50
CA SER A 67 0.25 -23.62 -15.21
C SER A 67 0.97 -23.97 -16.51
N GLY A 68 1.13 -25.27 -16.79
CA GLY A 68 1.83 -25.80 -17.95
C GLY A 68 1.40 -25.12 -19.25
N VAL A 69 2.38 -24.94 -20.11
CA VAL A 69 2.18 -24.49 -21.50
C VAL A 69 1.27 -25.50 -22.20
N THR A 70 -0.03 -25.23 -22.19
CA THR A 70 -0.96 -25.72 -23.18
C THR A 70 -1.20 -24.55 -24.11
N GLN A 71 -1.00 -24.71 -25.40
CA GLN A 71 -1.43 -23.76 -26.41
C GLN A 71 -2.87 -23.35 -26.09
N LEU A 72 -3.05 -22.12 -25.61
CA LEU A 72 -4.34 -21.50 -25.50
C LEU A 72 -4.63 -20.91 -26.88
N ASP A 73 -5.57 -21.53 -27.58
CA ASP A 73 -6.28 -20.89 -28.66
C ASP A 73 -6.81 -19.52 -28.17
N GLU A 74 -6.91 -18.57 -29.11
CA GLU A 74 -7.38 -17.19 -28.90
C GLU A 74 -8.69 -17.15 -28.08
N LEU A 75 -8.55 -17.15 -26.76
CA LEU A 75 -9.62 -16.71 -25.87
C LEU A 75 -9.55 -15.20 -25.83
N SER A 76 -10.62 -14.56 -26.25
CA SER A 76 -10.76 -13.11 -26.25
C SER A 76 -10.46 -12.53 -24.86
N VAL A 77 -9.87 -11.34 -24.81
CA VAL A 77 -9.60 -10.61 -23.57
C VAL A 77 -10.85 -10.49 -22.69
N GLU A 78 -12.02 -10.39 -23.29
CA GLU A 78 -13.32 -10.43 -22.61
C GLU A 78 -13.56 -11.70 -21.78
N SER A 79 -13.13 -12.87 -22.26
CA SER A 79 -13.34 -14.13 -21.52
C SER A 79 -12.42 -14.28 -20.31
N GLU A 80 -11.23 -13.65 -20.30
CA GLU A 80 -10.34 -13.63 -19.14
C GLU A 80 -10.85 -12.66 -18.05
N ILE A 81 -11.34 -11.49 -18.45
CA ILE A 81 -11.98 -10.51 -17.56
C ILE A 81 -13.25 -11.10 -16.92
N GLU A 82 -14.10 -11.76 -17.69
CA GLU A 82 -15.29 -12.45 -17.16
C GLU A 82 -14.93 -13.58 -16.20
N ALA A 83 -13.88 -14.33 -16.48
CA ALA A 83 -13.42 -15.41 -15.60
C ALA A 83 -12.87 -14.89 -14.27
N GLU A 84 -12.15 -13.77 -14.26
CA GLU A 84 -11.58 -13.19 -13.03
C GLU A 84 -12.67 -12.48 -12.21
N GLN A 85 -13.57 -11.73 -12.82
CA GLN A 85 -14.74 -11.16 -12.15
C GLN A 85 -15.68 -12.24 -11.61
N ALA A 86 -15.82 -13.37 -12.31
CA ALA A 86 -16.56 -14.53 -11.81
C ALA A 86 -15.87 -15.21 -10.61
N LYS A 87 -14.54 -15.14 -10.51
CA LYS A 87 -13.81 -15.61 -9.32
C LYS A 87 -14.06 -14.73 -8.11
N GLN A 88 -14.21 -13.41 -8.29
CA GLN A 88 -14.49 -12.46 -7.19
C GLN A 88 -15.89 -12.62 -6.65
N ALA A 89 -16.89 -12.74 -7.52
CA ALA A 89 -18.25 -13.05 -7.09
C ALA A 89 -18.34 -14.38 -6.30
N LYS A 90 -17.24 -15.14 -6.28
CA LYS A 90 -17.10 -16.40 -5.54
C LYS A 90 -16.30 -16.28 -4.24
N LYS A 91 -15.72 -15.11 -3.91
CA LYS A 91 -15.00 -14.92 -2.65
C LYS A 91 -15.97 -14.64 -1.51
N ALA A 92 -15.77 -15.30 -0.38
CA ALA A 92 -16.59 -15.11 0.80
C ALA A 92 -16.30 -13.77 1.50
N GLU A 93 -15.09 -13.25 1.34
CA GLU A 93 -14.65 -12.00 1.95
C GLU A 93 -15.26 -10.76 1.27
N SER A 94 -15.36 -9.64 2.00
CA SER A 94 -15.68 -8.32 1.43
C SER A 94 -14.45 -7.77 0.69
N VAL A 95 -14.36 -8.07 -0.60
CA VAL A 95 -13.25 -7.68 -1.48
C VAL A 95 -13.80 -6.91 -2.67
N ALA A 96 -13.23 -5.73 -2.94
CA ALA A 96 -13.40 -5.07 -4.22
C ALA A 96 -12.17 -5.35 -5.10
N THR A 97 -12.37 -5.78 -6.33
CA THR A 97 -11.27 -5.91 -7.28
C THR A 97 -11.41 -4.88 -8.38
N ILE A 98 -10.28 -4.29 -8.72
CA ILE A 98 -10.12 -3.29 -9.76
C ILE A 98 -9.28 -3.95 -10.85
N ASP A 99 -9.85 -4.09 -12.03
CA ASP A 99 -9.11 -4.54 -13.20
C ASP A 99 -8.17 -3.40 -13.67
N ALA A 100 -6.87 -3.60 -13.47
CA ALA A 100 -5.87 -2.64 -13.90
C ALA A 100 -5.66 -2.68 -15.43
N ALA A 101 -6.10 -3.72 -16.13
CA ALA A 101 -6.00 -3.82 -17.59
C ALA A 101 -6.79 -2.69 -18.27
N GLU A 102 -7.92 -2.27 -17.70
CA GLU A 102 -8.73 -1.15 -18.19
C GLU A 102 -8.03 0.21 -18.14
N MET A 103 -6.95 0.32 -17.32
CA MET A 103 -6.24 1.58 -17.04
C MET A 103 -4.83 1.63 -17.60
N GLN A 104 -4.29 0.53 -18.14
CA GLN A 104 -2.89 0.41 -18.59
C GLN A 104 -2.47 1.45 -19.61
N ASN A 105 -3.36 1.80 -20.53
CA ASN A 105 -3.10 2.75 -21.59
C ASN A 105 -3.27 4.21 -21.14
N THR A 106 -3.72 4.43 -19.90
CA THR A 106 -3.96 5.76 -19.32
C THR A 106 -2.81 6.21 -18.42
N SER A 107 -2.78 7.48 -18.06
CA SER A 107 -1.79 8.06 -17.12
C SER A 107 -2.19 7.88 -15.66
N LYS A 108 -3.28 7.15 -15.38
CA LYS A 108 -3.79 6.92 -14.03
C LYS A 108 -2.75 6.23 -13.15
N THR A 109 -2.73 6.61 -11.89
CA THR A 109 -1.85 6.01 -10.88
C THR A 109 -2.59 4.92 -10.09
N VAL A 110 -1.84 4.08 -9.39
CA VAL A 110 -2.41 3.04 -8.51
C VAL A 110 -3.28 3.65 -7.42
N SER A 111 -2.87 4.77 -6.83
CA SER A 111 -3.69 5.50 -5.85
C SER A 111 -5.01 5.98 -6.44
N LYS A 112 -5.01 6.44 -7.69
CA LYS A 112 -6.24 6.88 -8.38
C LYS A 112 -7.15 5.69 -8.69
N ALA A 113 -6.57 4.55 -9.08
CA ALA A 113 -7.29 3.29 -9.26
C ALA A 113 -7.93 2.81 -7.95
N VAL A 114 -7.17 2.73 -6.87
CA VAL A 114 -7.66 2.31 -5.54
C VAL A 114 -8.76 3.25 -5.03
N ASN A 115 -8.64 4.57 -5.26
CA ASN A 115 -9.64 5.55 -4.87
C ASN A 115 -10.99 5.38 -5.61
N SER A 116 -11.02 4.65 -6.73
CA SER A 116 -12.26 4.36 -7.45
C SER A 116 -13.09 3.23 -6.83
N ALA A 117 -12.58 2.51 -5.83
CA ALA A 117 -13.32 1.45 -5.15
C ALA A 117 -14.25 1.99 -4.06
N SER A 118 -15.40 1.34 -3.87
CA SER A 118 -16.27 1.63 -2.71
C SER A 118 -15.54 1.34 -1.39
N GLY A 119 -15.80 2.12 -0.35
CA GLY A 119 -15.16 1.98 0.95
C GLY A 119 -13.76 2.59 1.04
N VAL A 120 -13.22 3.09 -0.05
CA VAL A 120 -11.84 3.59 -0.12
C VAL A 120 -11.78 5.07 -0.46
N LYS A 121 -10.96 5.81 0.28
CA LYS A 121 -10.59 7.19 -0.03
C LYS A 121 -9.08 7.35 0.07
N VAL A 122 -8.44 7.82 -0.99
CA VAL A 122 -7.02 8.18 -0.98
C VAL A 122 -6.91 9.70 -0.89
N ARG A 123 -6.20 10.17 0.14
CA ARG A 123 -5.91 11.59 0.34
C ARG A 123 -4.43 11.85 0.07
N LYS A 124 -4.12 12.89 -0.67
CA LYS A 124 -2.76 13.32 -0.98
C LYS A 124 -2.52 14.75 -0.53
N SER A 125 -1.33 15.00 0.01
CA SER A 125 -0.94 16.32 0.51
C SER A 125 -0.23 17.19 -0.52
N GLY A 126 -0.22 16.84 -1.81
CA GLY A 126 0.48 17.61 -2.83
C GLY A 126 0.60 16.88 -4.16
N GLY A 127 1.63 17.23 -4.93
CA GLY A 127 1.96 16.66 -6.23
C GLY A 127 2.58 15.27 -6.18
N MET A 128 3.35 14.91 -7.20
CA MET A 128 4.07 13.65 -7.26
C MET A 128 5.10 13.56 -6.12
N GLY A 129 5.28 12.37 -5.53
CA GLY A 129 6.18 12.17 -4.38
C GLY A 129 5.65 12.72 -3.05
N SER A 130 4.42 13.26 -3.01
CA SER A 130 3.79 13.66 -1.75
C SER A 130 3.19 12.46 -1.01
N GLU A 131 3.07 12.59 0.32
CA GLU A 131 2.47 11.55 1.15
C GLU A 131 1.02 11.28 0.73
N GLY A 132 0.71 10.02 0.46
CA GLY A 132 -0.64 9.52 0.22
C GLY A 132 -1.14 8.72 1.40
N LYS A 133 -2.33 9.05 1.92
CA LYS A 133 -3.00 8.29 2.99
C LYS A 133 -4.20 7.56 2.43
N ILE A 134 -4.11 6.23 2.47
CA ILE A 134 -5.23 5.37 2.10
C ILE A 134 -6.12 5.24 3.32
N ASN A 135 -7.40 5.47 3.11
CA ASN A 135 -8.45 5.25 4.09
C ASN A 135 -9.37 4.14 3.58
N ILE A 136 -9.56 3.10 4.36
CA ILE A 136 -10.56 2.05 4.12
C ILE A 136 -11.53 2.05 5.30
N ARG A 137 -12.79 2.40 5.04
CA ARG A 137 -13.86 2.44 6.06
C ARG A 137 -13.46 3.22 7.33
N GLY A 138 -12.73 4.33 7.14
CA GLY A 138 -12.27 5.21 8.21
C GLY A 138 -10.95 4.83 8.87
N MET A 139 -10.36 3.69 8.53
CA MET A 139 -9.01 3.32 8.96
C MET A 139 -7.96 3.79 7.96
N GLU A 140 -6.86 4.34 8.44
CA GLU A 140 -5.84 4.99 7.62
C GLU A 140 -4.41 4.50 7.90
N GLY A 141 -3.54 4.75 6.92
CA GLY A 141 -2.10 4.61 7.06
C GLY A 141 -1.66 3.18 7.36
N LYS A 142 -0.91 2.99 8.42
CA LYS A 142 -0.29 1.70 8.82
C LYS A 142 -1.32 0.59 9.14
N ASN A 143 -2.59 0.95 9.32
CA ASN A 143 -3.69 0.00 9.50
C ASN A 143 -4.07 -0.74 8.21
N ILE A 144 -3.69 -0.20 7.06
CA ILE A 144 -3.93 -0.79 5.76
C ILE A 144 -2.62 -1.42 5.28
N LYS A 145 -2.63 -2.72 5.06
CA LYS A 145 -1.46 -3.44 4.56
C LYS A 145 -1.45 -3.44 3.04
N VAL A 146 -0.31 -3.13 2.46
CA VAL A 146 -0.09 -3.25 1.02
C VAL A 146 0.69 -4.53 0.75
N LEU A 147 0.21 -5.30 -0.22
CA LEU A 147 0.82 -6.55 -0.63
C LEU A 147 1.06 -6.51 -2.14
N VAL A 148 2.09 -7.18 -2.59
CA VAL A 148 2.33 -7.48 -3.99
C VAL A 148 2.32 -9.00 -4.14
N ASN A 149 1.39 -9.53 -4.91
CA ASN A 149 1.18 -10.97 -5.09
C ASN A 149 1.03 -11.74 -3.75
N GLY A 150 0.36 -11.13 -2.76
CA GLY A 150 0.15 -11.72 -1.44
C GLY A 150 1.32 -11.55 -0.45
N VAL A 151 2.46 -11.01 -0.89
CA VAL A 151 3.60 -10.72 -0.01
C VAL A 151 3.49 -9.29 0.52
N PRO A 152 3.47 -9.09 1.84
CA PRO A 152 3.41 -7.76 2.42
C PRO A 152 4.62 -6.91 2.06
N VAL A 153 4.38 -5.70 1.56
CA VAL A 153 5.40 -4.68 1.31
C VAL A 153 5.31 -3.65 2.43
N GLU A 154 6.38 -3.46 3.19
CA GLU A 154 6.40 -2.39 4.17
C GLU A 154 6.66 -1.07 3.45
N THR A 155 5.64 -0.20 3.53
CA THR A 155 5.76 1.16 3.06
C THR A 155 6.12 2.04 4.25
N GLN A 156 7.37 2.42 4.38
CA GLN A 156 7.75 3.41 5.37
C GLN A 156 7.39 4.81 4.84
N GLY A 157 6.53 5.51 5.54
CA GLY A 157 6.24 6.94 5.38
C GLY A 157 5.53 7.37 4.11
N ASN A 158 6.19 7.41 2.99
CA ASN A 158 5.60 7.74 1.69
C ASN A 158 5.32 6.48 0.91
N LEU A 159 4.07 6.25 0.65
CA LEU A 159 3.66 5.16 -0.20
C LEU A 159 4.17 5.38 -1.61
N GLY A 160 5.14 4.60 -2.01
CA GLY A 160 5.48 4.42 -3.39
C GLY A 160 4.41 3.66 -4.21
N LEU A 161 3.12 3.69 -3.81
CA LEU A 161 2.04 3.10 -4.58
C LEU A 161 1.96 3.69 -5.99
N ASP A 162 2.18 4.98 -6.11
CA ASP A 162 2.16 5.66 -7.41
C ASP A 162 3.47 5.52 -8.18
N ASP A 163 4.50 5.00 -7.54
CA ASP A 163 5.74 4.62 -8.20
C ASP A 163 5.62 3.27 -8.91
N ILE A 164 4.66 2.41 -8.50
CA ILE A 164 4.37 1.17 -9.21
C ILE A 164 3.65 1.49 -10.52
N PRO A 165 4.22 1.16 -11.70
CA PRO A 165 3.55 1.43 -12.96
C PRO A 165 2.27 0.58 -13.10
N ILE A 166 1.15 1.23 -13.39
CA ILE A 166 -0.13 0.56 -13.63
C ILE A 166 -0.03 -0.47 -14.77
N ASP A 167 0.92 -0.28 -15.68
CA ASP A 167 1.19 -1.16 -16.83
C ASP A 167 1.66 -2.56 -16.41
N GLN A 168 2.24 -2.70 -15.24
CA GLN A 168 2.75 -3.97 -14.68
C GLN A 168 1.71 -4.72 -13.86
N ILE A 169 0.54 -4.11 -13.61
CA ILE A 169 -0.50 -4.63 -12.72
C ILE A 169 -1.59 -5.30 -13.56
N ALA A 170 -2.02 -6.50 -13.15
CA ALA A 170 -3.20 -7.17 -13.68
C ALA A 170 -4.45 -6.70 -12.92
N ASP A 171 -4.46 -6.90 -11.60
CA ASP A 171 -5.58 -6.61 -10.73
C ASP A 171 -5.13 -5.96 -9.43
N ILE A 172 -6.03 -5.20 -8.79
CA ILE A 172 -5.85 -4.69 -7.44
C ILE A 172 -7.02 -5.17 -6.60
N GLU A 173 -6.74 -6.00 -5.60
CA GLU A 173 -7.74 -6.48 -4.64
C GLU A 173 -7.72 -5.60 -3.39
N VAL A 174 -8.88 -5.08 -2.99
CA VAL A 174 -9.04 -4.28 -1.78
C VAL A 174 -9.89 -5.03 -0.76
N TYR A 175 -9.25 -5.54 0.28
CA TYR A 175 -9.88 -6.22 1.41
C TYR A 175 -10.33 -5.18 2.42
N LYS A 176 -11.64 -5.12 2.71
CA LYS A 176 -12.26 -4.03 3.47
C LYS A 176 -12.66 -4.47 4.87
N GLY A 177 -11.92 -4.02 5.90
CA GLY A 177 -12.13 -4.42 7.28
C GLY A 177 -11.87 -5.91 7.53
N TYR A 178 -11.07 -6.55 6.67
CA TYR A 178 -10.75 -7.96 6.74
C TYR A 178 -9.37 -8.21 6.10
N VAL A 179 -8.51 -8.95 6.78
CA VAL A 179 -7.20 -9.36 6.24
C VAL A 179 -7.09 -10.87 6.38
N PRO A 180 -7.22 -11.65 5.28
CA PRO A 180 -7.17 -13.09 5.33
C PRO A 180 -5.93 -13.64 6.04
N ALA A 181 -6.10 -14.71 6.82
CA ALA A 181 -4.98 -15.34 7.52
C ALA A 181 -3.92 -15.92 6.57
N ARG A 182 -4.30 -16.24 5.33
CA ARG A 182 -3.35 -16.69 4.29
C ARG A 182 -2.27 -15.67 3.92
N PHE A 183 -2.44 -14.39 4.22
CA PHE A 183 -1.41 -13.37 3.96
C PHE A 183 -0.34 -13.30 5.06
N ALA A 184 -0.51 -14.01 6.17
CA ALA A 184 0.44 -14.03 7.28
C ALA A 184 0.92 -12.62 7.70
N THR A 185 0.03 -11.63 7.70
CA THR A 185 0.32 -10.25 8.10
C THR A 185 -0.65 -9.76 9.14
N ASP A 186 -0.21 -8.82 9.94
CA ASP A 186 -1.06 -8.05 10.85
C ASP A 186 -1.87 -6.99 10.07
N GLY A 187 -2.86 -6.36 10.66
CA GLY A 187 -3.62 -5.27 10.05
C GLY A 187 -5.05 -5.21 10.59
N ALA A 188 -5.49 -4.01 10.95
CA ALA A 188 -6.78 -3.80 11.61
C ALA A 188 -7.85 -3.17 10.68
N GLY A 189 -7.44 -2.49 9.61
CA GLY A 189 -8.35 -1.77 8.71
C GLY A 189 -8.62 -2.44 7.37
N GLY A 190 -7.76 -3.37 6.96
CA GLY A 190 -7.86 -4.03 5.66
C GLY A 190 -6.52 -4.18 4.94
N ALA A 191 -6.57 -4.61 3.69
CA ALA A 191 -5.38 -4.78 2.87
C ALA A 191 -5.64 -4.43 1.40
N ILE A 192 -4.58 -4.04 0.69
CA ILE A 192 -4.56 -3.86 -0.75
C ILE A 192 -3.54 -4.84 -1.31
N ASN A 193 -3.99 -5.78 -2.11
CA ASN A 193 -3.13 -6.74 -2.78
C ASN A 193 -3.01 -6.39 -4.27
N ILE A 194 -1.82 -6.02 -4.69
CA ILE A 194 -1.49 -5.70 -6.08
C ILE A 194 -1.06 -7.00 -6.75
N ILE A 195 -1.81 -7.43 -7.75
CA ILE A 195 -1.51 -8.62 -8.53
C ILE A 195 -0.80 -8.19 -9.80
N THR A 196 0.44 -8.61 -9.96
CA THR A 196 1.24 -8.30 -11.15
C THR A 196 0.83 -9.18 -12.32
N LYS A 197 1.02 -8.67 -13.55
CA LYS A 197 0.73 -9.41 -14.77
C LYS A 197 1.58 -10.67 -14.88
N LYS A 198 0.95 -11.76 -15.34
CA LYS A 198 1.68 -12.90 -15.88
C LYS A 198 2.34 -12.46 -17.19
N ARG A 199 3.63 -12.63 -17.29
CA ARG A 199 4.39 -12.24 -18.47
C ARG A 199 4.31 -13.35 -19.52
N PRO A 200 3.93 -13.02 -20.78
CA PRO A 200 4.10 -13.97 -21.86
C PRO A 200 5.60 -14.24 -22.09
N ALA A 201 5.94 -15.43 -22.54
CA ALA A 201 7.28 -15.70 -23.03
C ALA A 201 7.67 -14.70 -24.13
N ASN A 202 8.86 -14.10 -24.05
CA ASN A 202 9.38 -13.17 -25.06
C ASN A 202 8.51 -11.91 -25.22
N SER A 203 8.33 -11.15 -24.17
CA SER A 203 7.50 -9.94 -24.18
C SER A 203 8.32 -8.67 -23.92
N VAL A 204 7.84 -7.57 -24.49
CA VAL A 204 8.29 -6.21 -24.19
C VAL A 204 7.04 -5.34 -23.98
N ASP A 205 6.97 -4.63 -22.85
CA ASP A 205 5.95 -3.63 -22.56
C ASP A 205 6.66 -2.34 -22.18
N ALA A 206 6.42 -1.27 -22.92
CA ALA A 206 7.07 0.02 -22.68
C ALA A 206 6.05 1.15 -22.79
N SER A 207 6.11 2.10 -21.87
CA SER A 207 5.25 3.27 -21.90
C SER A 207 5.97 4.55 -21.55
N TYR A 208 5.44 5.65 -22.05
CA TYR A 208 5.87 7.00 -21.70
C TYR A 208 4.67 7.92 -21.59
N SER A 209 4.61 8.68 -20.51
CA SER A 209 3.57 9.66 -20.24
C SER A 209 4.18 11.03 -19.95
N LEU A 210 3.57 12.05 -20.52
CA LEU A 210 3.86 13.46 -20.28
C LEU A 210 2.61 14.13 -19.72
N SER A 211 2.76 14.87 -18.62
CA SER A 211 1.65 15.57 -17.98
C SER A 211 2.04 17.00 -17.58
N SER A 212 1.05 17.79 -17.13
CA SER A 212 1.27 19.13 -16.59
C SER A 212 2.38 19.17 -15.54
N PHE A 213 2.97 20.34 -15.32
CA PHE A 213 4.03 20.58 -14.33
C PHE A 213 5.31 19.78 -14.60
N ASN A 214 5.69 19.72 -15.89
CA ASN A 214 6.87 18.98 -16.37
C ASN A 214 6.92 17.53 -15.84
N THR A 215 5.75 16.88 -15.80
CA THR A 215 5.64 15.53 -15.23
C THR A 215 5.89 14.48 -16.30
N HIS A 216 6.91 13.66 -16.09
CA HIS A 216 7.34 12.58 -16.96
C HIS A 216 7.24 11.24 -16.22
N LYS A 217 6.62 10.25 -16.83
CA LYS A 217 6.65 8.86 -16.36
C LYS A 217 7.05 7.96 -17.50
N ALA A 218 8.00 7.07 -17.26
CA ALA A 218 8.38 6.03 -18.21
C ALA A 218 8.41 4.69 -17.50
N SER A 219 7.97 3.64 -18.15
CA SER A 219 8.13 2.28 -17.67
C SER A 219 8.55 1.34 -18.79
N VAL A 220 9.31 0.31 -18.44
CA VAL A 220 9.68 -0.76 -19.35
C VAL A 220 9.73 -2.08 -18.60
N THR A 221 9.20 -3.13 -19.22
CA THR A 221 9.36 -4.51 -18.77
C THR A 221 9.66 -5.35 -19.99
N ALA A 222 10.72 -6.17 -19.93
CA ALA A 222 11.08 -7.09 -20.99
C ALA A 222 11.46 -8.44 -20.38
N SER A 223 10.98 -9.53 -20.97
CA SER A 223 11.32 -10.89 -20.58
C SER A 223 11.60 -11.78 -21.78
N HIS A 224 12.48 -12.74 -21.58
CA HIS A 224 12.86 -13.75 -22.58
C HIS A 224 12.93 -15.13 -21.92
N VAL A 225 12.30 -16.12 -22.56
CA VAL A 225 12.32 -17.50 -22.10
C VAL A 225 13.19 -18.34 -23.00
N ILE A 226 14.12 -19.04 -22.38
CA ILE A 226 14.98 -20.06 -22.99
C ILE A 226 14.40 -21.42 -22.63
N ASP A 227 13.75 -22.09 -23.57
CA ASP A 227 12.87 -23.25 -23.33
C ASP A 227 13.63 -24.51 -22.85
N SER A 228 14.90 -24.66 -23.14
CA SER A 228 15.67 -25.83 -22.68
C SER A 228 17.11 -25.47 -22.48
N ILE A 229 17.52 -25.43 -21.20
CA ILE A 229 18.93 -25.32 -20.85
C ILE A 229 19.49 -26.71 -20.53
N VAL A 230 19.64 -27.11 -19.32
CA VAL A 230 20.16 -28.42 -18.92
C VAL A 230 19.04 -29.28 -18.32
N GLY A 231 18.88 -30.53 -18.79
CA GLY A 231 17.92 -31.47 -18.21
C GLY A 231 16.45 -31.18 -18.52
N GLY A 232 16.15 -30.34 -19.52
CA GLY A 232 14.75 -29.95 -19.86
C GLY A 232 14.19 -28.81 -19.04
N ALA A 233 14.99 -28.16 -18.19
CA ALA A 233 14.59 -26.97 -17.46
C ALA A 233 14.50 -25.75 -18.38
N GLY A 234 13.51 -24.87 -18.16
CA GLY A 234 13.40 -23.57 -18.81
C GLY A 234 14.02 -22.48 -17.95
N LEU A 235 14.53 -21.42 -18.59
CA LEU A 235 15.03 -20.24 -17.91
C LEU A 235 14.34 -18.97 -18.46
N GLU A 236 13.57 -18.30 -17.65
CA GLU A 236 13.10 -16.94 -17.93
C GLU A 236 14.09 -15.94 -17.35
N VAL A 237 14.48 -14.96 -18.14
CA VAL A 237 15.26 -13.81 -17.67
C VAL A 237 14.55 -12.53 -18.09
N GLY A 238 14.66 -11.50 -17.27
CA GLY A 238 14.05 -10.24 -17.64
C GLY A 238 14.53 -9.06 -16.82
N VAL A 239 14.11 -7.89 -17.30
CA VAL A 239 14.33 -6.60 -16.65
C VAL A 239 13.03 -5.82 -16.58
N SER A 240 12.88 -5.05 -15.54
CA SER A 240 11.76 -4.14 -15.36
C SER A 240 12.28 -2.85 -14.76
N GLY A 241 11.67 -1.72 -15.07
CA GLY A 241 12.07 -0.46 -14.48
C GLY A 241 11.08 0.65 -14.75
N TYR A 242 11.21 1.71 -13.95
CA TYR A 242 10.46 2.93 -14.16
C TYR A 242 11.30 4.17 -13.84
N PHE A 243 10.87 5.29 -14.40
CA PHE A 243 11.36 6.63 -14.12
C PHE A 243 10.17 7.56 -13.95
N ASN A 244 10.18 8.35 -12.89
CA ASN A 244 9.19 9.39 -12.60
C ASN A 244 9.91 10.70 -12.32
N HIS A 245 9.39 11.79 -12.87
CA HIS A 245 9.87 13.15 -12.62
C HIS A 245 8.70 14.13 -12.65
N SER A 246 8.71 15.13 -11.77
CA SER A 246 7.79 16.26 -11.81
C SER A 246 8.43 17.47 -11.13
N ASP A 247 8.26 18.64 -11.71
CA ASP A 247 8.66 19.91 -11.06
C ASP A 247 7.65 20.29 -9.98
N ASN A 248 6.41 19.78 -10.04
CA ASN A 248 5.32 20.10 -9.12
C ASN A 248 5.11 21.62 -8.90
N ASP A 249 5.40 22.43 -9.91
CA ASP A 249 5.38 23.91 -9.86
C ASP A 249 3.97 24.48 -10.08
N TYR A 250 2.96 23.83 -9.49
CA TYR A 250 1.57 24.27 -9.61
C TYR A 250 1.23 25.41 -8.65
N GLU A 251 0.23 26.17 -9.05
CA GLU A 251 -0.38 27.20 -8.21
C GLU A 251 -1.25 26.56 -7.13
N PHE A 252 -1.04 26.91 -5.87
CA PHE A 252 -1.86 26.41 -4.78
C PHE A 252 -2.38 27.53 -3.88
N THR A 253 -3.52 27.30 -3.29
CA THR A 253 -4.18 28.22 -2.35
C THR A 253 -4.13 27.66 -0.94
N SER A 254 -3.85 28.51 0.04
CA SER A 254 -3.85 28.12 1.44
C SER A 254 -4.63 29.12 2.29
N PRO A 255 -5.50 28.66 3.20
CA PRO A 255 -6.17 29.52 4.17
C PRO A 255 -5.21 30.16 5.17
N TYR A 256 -3.94 29.73 5.23
CA TYR A 256 -2.88 30.40 5.99
C TYR A 256 -2.32 31.65 5.27
N MET A 257 -2.54 31.76 3.96
CA MET A 257 -2.10 32.87 3.13
C MET A 257 -3.26 33.81 2.86
N LYS A 258 -3.30 34.93 3.59
CA LYS A 258 -4.31 35.96 3.41
C LYS A 258 -3.70 37.20 2.79
N SER A 259 -4.37 37.77 1.80
CA SER A 259 -4.06 39.11 1.30
C SER A 259 -4.31 40.17 2.39
N SER A 260 -3.83 41.38 2.18
CA SER A 260 -4.14 42.52 3.04
C SER A 260 -5.64 42.82 3.18
N ALA A 261 -6.46 42.34 2.25
CA ALA A 261 -7.90 42.41 2.27
C ALA A 261 -8.57 41.19 2.97
N GLY A 262 -7.79 40.26 3.56
CA GLY A 262 -8.29 39.06 4.24
C GLY A 262 -8.78 37.96 3.31
N LYS A 263 -8.57 38.07 2.00
CA LYS A 263 -8.90 37.02 1.02
C LYS A 263 -7.76 36.01 0.92
N ASP A 264 -8.09 34.76 0.63
CA ASP A 264 -7.11 33.72 0.33
C ASP A 264 -6.31 34.14 -0.91
N THR A 265 -5.02 33.84 -0.90
CA THR A 265 -4.11 34.12 -2.02
C THR A 265 -3.46 32.83 -2.44
N SER A 266 -3.19 32.73 -3.74
CA SER A 266 -2.44 31.62 -4.31
C SER A 266 -0.97 32.00 -4.51
N VAL A 267 -0.12 30.99 -4.46
CA VAL A 267 1.30 31.07 -4.79
C VAL A 267 1.70 29.86 -5.62
N VAL A 268 2.73 30.01 -6.43
CA VAL A 268 3.32 28.89 -7.15
C VAL A 268 4.28 28.16 -6.22
N ARG A 269 4.20 26.83 -6.17
CA ARG A 269 5.18 25.98 -5.48
C ARG A 269 6.49 26.07 -6.24
N ASP A 270 7.55 26.44 -5.59
CA ASP A 270 8.84 26.70 -6.21
C ASP A 270 9.98 25.82 -5.66
N HIS A 271 9.66 24.88 -4.78
CA HIS A 271 10.61 23.96 -4.16
C HIS A 271 9.90 22.64 -3.80
N ASP A 272 9.42 21.89 -4.81
CA ASP A 272 8.65 20.65 -4.64
C ASP A 272 8.98 19.60 -5.71
N ARG A 273 10.10 19.75 -6.40
CA ARG A 273 10.53 18.81 -7.44
C ARG A 273 10.69 17.41 -6.86
N TYR A 274 10.27 16.42 -7.61
CA TYR A 274 10.43 15.01 -7.29
C TYR A 274 10.99 14.25 -8.50
N THR A 275 11.94 13.37 -8.23
CA THR A 275 12.46 12.41 -9.21
C THR A 275 12.63 11.07 -8.53
N SER A 276 12.16 9.98 -9.15
CA SER A 276 12.42 8.62 -8.69
C SER A 276 12.66 7.68 -9.85
N TYR A 277 13.44 6.63 -9.63
CA TYR A 277 13.61 5.55 -10.57
C TYR A 277 13.87 4.22 -9.85
N ASN A 278 13.51 3.14 -10.50
CA ASN A 278 13.82 1.79 -10.06
C ASN A 278 14.17 0.93 -11.28
N VAL A 279 15.13 0.06 -11.10
CA VAL A 279 15.52 -0.97 -12.08
C VAL A 279 15.59 -2.30 -11.36
N GLN A 280 14.99 -3.31 -11.94
CA GLN A 280 14.94 -4.66 -11.42
C GLN A 280 15.37 -5.64 -12.51
N ALA A 281 16.21 -6.61 -12.15
CA ALA A 281 16.53 -7.78 -12.96
C ALA A 281 16.03 -9.05 -12.26
N PHE A 282 15.53 -10.00 -13.01
CA PHE A 282 15.05 -11.26 -12.46
C PHE A 282 15.41 -12.44 -13.35
N ALA A 283 15.50 -13.63 -12.74
CA ALA A 283 15.69 -14.90 -13.39
C ALA A 283 14.85 -15.98 -12.72
N ASN A 284 14.06 -16.71 -13.50
CA ASN A 284 13.19 -17.79 -13.03
C ASN A 284 13.62 -19.10 -13.71
N LEU A 285 14.17 -20.03 -12.95
CA LEU A 285 14.48 -21.37 -13.40
C LEU A 285 13.25 -22.25 -13.21
N MET A 286 12.69 -22.76 -14.30
CA MET A 286 11.43 -23.51 -14.34
C MET A 286 11.69 -25.01 -14.56
N ASN A 287 10.90 -25.87 -13.89
CA ASN A 287 10.91 -27.32 -14.07
C ASN A 287 12.29 -27.99 -13.84
N ALA A 288 13.06 -27.47 -12.85
CA ALA A 288 14.29 -28.12 -12.39
C ALA A 288 13.99 -29.07 -11.21
N TRP A 289 14.58 -28.85 -10.02
CA TRP A 289 14.22 -29.60 -8.78
C TRP A 289 12.92 -29.09 -8.17
N PHE A 290 12.70 -27.80 -8.27
CA PHE A 290 11.44 -27.11 -7.97
C PHE A 290 10.69 -26.81 -9.27
N ASP A 291 9.42 -26.52 -9.16
CA ASP A 291 8.63 -26.09 -10.33
C ASP A 291 9.06 -24.70 -10.77
N GLN A 292 9.47 -23.86 -9.80
CA GLN A 292 10.13 -22.59 -10.05
C GLN A 292 11.15 -22.28 -8.95
N ILE A 293 12.31 -21.76 -9.38
CA ILE A 293 13.29 -21.11 -8.52
C ILE A 293 13.46 -19.69 -9.06
N SER A 294 13.15 -18.69 -8.22
CA SER A 294 13.17 -17.28 -8.60
C SER A 294 14.33 -16.56 -7.96
N LEU A 295 15.01 -15.71 -8.73
CA LEU A 295 16.03 -14.78 -8.25
C LEU A 295 15.68 -13.39 -8.75
N GLY A 296 15.82 -12.39 -7.90
CA GLY A 296 15.63 -10.99 -8.26
C GLY A 296 16.66 -10.09 -7.60
N ALA A 297 16.97 -8.99 -8.26
CA ALA A 297 17.76 -7.90 -7.71
C ALA A 297 17.16 -6.57 -8.17
N SER A 298 17.07 -5.60 -7.29
CA SER A 298 16.53 -4.27 -7.60
C SER A 298 17.43 -3.18 -7.05
N TYR A 299 17.41 -2.04 -7.74
CA TYR A 299 18.03 -0.80 -7.28
C TYR A 299 17.07 0.35 -7.56
N GLY A 300 16.79 1.16 -6.55
CA GLY A 300 15.95 2.35 -6.66
C GLY A 300 16.61 3.55 -6.02
N ALA A 301 16.24 4.76 -6.47
CA ALA A 301 16.64 5.99 -5.83
C ALA A 301 15.60 7.09 -6.04
N PHE A 302 15.61 8.07 -5.15
CA PHE A 302 14.78 9.26 -5.26
C PHE A 302 15.52 10.51 -4.82
N ASP A 303 15.08 11.64 -5.35
CA ASP A 303 15.43 13.01 -4.95
C ASP A 303 14.14 13.81 -4.84
N LYS A 304 13.98 14.56 -3.76
CA LYS A 304 12.77 15.31 -3.47
C LYS A 304 13.07 16.63 -2.79
N GLU A 305 12.60 17.72 -3.35
CA GLU A 305 12.51 19.01 -2.67
C GLU A 305 11.31 19.00 -1.70
N ILE A 306 11.46 19.59 -0.53
CA ILE A 306 10.41 19.60 0.50
C ILE A 306 9.81 20.99 0.60
N GLN A 307 8.52 21.11 0.28
CA GLN A 307 7.81 22.38 0.39
C GLN A 307 6.89 22.40 1.61
N GLY A 308 6.78 23.57 2.22
CA GLY A 308 5.85 23.82 3.32
C GLY A 308 4.46 24.24 2.85
N ASP A 309 3.49 24.14 3.73
CA ASP A 309 2.10 24.57 3.53
C ASP A 309 1.85 26.00 4.10
N ALA A 310 2.25 26.27 5.32
CA ALA A 310 2.09 27.56 5.99
C ALA A 310 3.29 28.49 5.77
N ASN A 311 4.49 27.95 5.71
CA ASN A 311 5.74 28.67 5.48
C ASN A 311 6.39 28.16 4.20
N ARG A 312 7.02 29.06 3.47
CA ARG A 312 7.87 28.69 2.34
C ARG A 312 9.12 27.98 2.85
N ILE A 313 9.46 26.85 2.26
CA ILE A 313 10.74 26.16 2.41
C ILE A 313 11.52 26.35 1.12
N VAL A 314 12.81 26.64 1.21
CA VAL A 314 13.60 27.14 0.08
C VAL A 314 14.75 26.22 -0.32
N GLU A 315 15.35 25.52 0.65
CA GLU A 315 16.57 24.73 0.43
C GLU A 315 16.46 23.28 0.95
N THR A 316 15.47 22.97 1.77
CA THR A 316 15.36 21.64 2.38
C THR A 316 14.96 20.59 1.36
N SER A 317 15.69 19.48 1.34
CA SER A 317 15.46 18.35 0.43
C SER A 317 15.58 17.00 1.13
N ALA A 318 15.17 15.96 0.44
CA ALA A 318 15.34 14.57 0.83
C ALA A 318 15.84 13.77 -0.37
N GLU A 319 16.81 12.88 -0.16
CA GLU A 319 17.32 11.95 -1.16
C GLU A 319 17.48 10.56 -0.54
N GLY A 320 17.46 9.52 -1.33
CA GLY A 320 17.71 8.19 -0.84
C GLY A 320 17.86 7.17 -1.96
N TYR A 321 18.42 6.01 -1.58
CA TYR A 321 18.51 4.86 -2.47
C TYR A 321 18.22 3.58 -1.72
N ASN A 322 17.84 2.55 -2.46
CA ASN A 322 17.60 1.22 -1.93
C ASN A 322 18.17 0.15 -2.86
N PHE A 323 18.56 -0.96 -2.26
CA PHE A 323 18.94 -2.17 -2.93
C PHE A 323 18.10 -3.32 -2.39
N GLY A 324 17.55 -4.16 -3.26
CA GLY A 324 16.77 -5.34 -2.91
C GLY A 324 17.33 -6.60 -3.57
N ALA A 325 17.24 -7.71 -2.87
CA ALA A 325 17.48 -9.05 -3.41
C ALA A 325 16.35 -9.98 -2.99
N THR A 326 15.89 -10.84 -3.89
CA THR A 326 14.82 -11.81 -3.64
C THR A 326 15.22 -13.20 -4.09
N PHE A 327 14.79 -14.20 -3.35
CA PHE A 327 14.93 -15.61 -3.66
C PHE A 327 13.64 -16.34 -3.38
N GLY A 328 13.12 -17.10 -4.35
CA GLY A 328 11.88 -17.84 -4.22
C GLY A 328 12.01 -19.30 -4.64
N LEU A 329 11.27 -20.16 -3.95
CA LEU A 329 11.15 -21.58 -4.23
C LEU A 329 9.69 -21.98 -4.26
N ASP A 330 9.21 -22.55 -5.36
CA ASP A 330 7.83 -23.04 -5.49
C ASP A 330 7.83 -24.48 -5.94
N LYS A 331 7.06 -25.33 -5.23
CA LYS A 331 6.92 -26.74 -5.51
C LYS A 331 5.50 -27.22 -5.28
N LYS A 332 4.86 -27.73 -6.34
CA LYS A 332 3.57 -28.43 -6.24
C LYS A 332 3.79 -29.87 -5.86
N ASN A 333 2.85 -30.41 -5.08
CA ASN A 333 2.87 -31.83 -4.67
C ASN A 333 4.19 -32.24 -3.96
N ILE A 334 4.75 -31.39 -3.08
CA ILE A 334 6.11 -31.55 -2.57
C ILE A 334 6.38 -32.91 -1.89
N PHE A 335 5.55 -33.38 -0.98
CA PHE A 335 5.73 -34.67 -0.29
C PHE A 335 4.55 -35.61 -0.52
N VAL A 336 3.37 -35.01 -0.71
CA VAL A 336 2.12 -35.71 -0.99
C VAL A 336 1.38 -34.96 -2.07
N LYS A 337 0.49 -35.66 -2.76
CA LYS A 337 -0.35 -35.06 -3.79
C LYS A 337 -1.18 -33.91 -3.18
N ASP A 338 -1.35 -32.84 -3.94
CA ASP A 338 -2.14 -31.66 -3.59
C ASP A 338 -1.60 -30.86 -2.37
N LEU A 339 -0.35 -31.09 -1.92
CA LEU A 339 0.39 -30.25 -0.99
C LEU A 339 1.38 -29.37 -1.77
N ASN A 340 1.14 -28.08 -1.80
CA ASN A 340 2.00 -27.12 -2.45
C ASN A 340 2.86 -26.41 -1.40
N PHE A 341 4.08 -26.09 -1.78
CA PHE A 341 5.06 -25.38 -0.99
C PHE A 341 5.53 -24.14 -1.73
N GLY A 342 5.59 -23.01 -1.04
CA GLY A 342 6.24 -21.78 -1.47
C GLY A 342 7.09 -21.23 -0.36
N ASN A 343 8.29 -20.75 -0.68
CA ASN A 343 9.12 -20.00 0.25
C ASN A 343 9.76 -18.83 -0.49
N HIS A 344 9.58 -17.63 0.04
CA HIS A 344 10.04 -16.38 -0.57
C HIS A 344 10.82 -15.58 0.45
N PHE A 345 12.11 -15.45 0.20
CA PHE A 345 13.04 -14.66 0.99
C PHE A 345 13.31 -13.32 0.29
N SER A 346 13.37 -12.24 1.05
CA SER A 346 13.80 -10.92 0.57
C SER A 346 14.75 -10.26 1.54
N PHE A 347 15.75 -9.60 0.98
CA PHE A 347 16.66 -8.70 1.66
C PHE A 347 16.52 -7.30 1.08
N GLY A 348 16.46 -6.29 1.94
CA GLY A 348 16.45 -4.87 1.60
C GLY A 348 17.51 -4.12 2.35
N TYR A 349 18.19 -3.22 1.69
CA TYR A 349 19.01 -2.17 2.27
C TYR A 349 18.52 -0.83 1.76
N SER A 350 18.38 0.14 2.64
CA SER A 350 18.05 1.51 2.24
C SER A 350 18.86 2.54 3.02
N GLU A 351 19.20 3.62 2.33
CA GLU A 351 19.80 4.80 2.94
C GLU A 351 18.99 6.03 2.53
N ASN A 352 18.54 6.75 3.52
CA ASN A 352 17.65 7.89 3.33
C ASN A 352 18.20 9.17 3.97
N LYS A 353 18.05 10.34 3.30
CA LYS A 353 18.71 11.62 3.57
C LYS A 353 17.76 12.83 3.69
N THR A 354 17.65 13.57 4.91
CA THR A 354 17.06 14.92 5.01
C THR A 354 18.18 15.96 5.10
N ILE A 355 18.21 16.85 4.18
CA ILE A 355 19.16 17.95 4.09
C ILE A 355 18.41 19.23 4.48
N ASP A 356 18.49 19.60 5.75
CA ASP A 356 17.90 20.82 6.31
C ASP A 356 18.99 21.71 6.92
N THR A 357 19.89 22.16 6.08
CA THR A 357 21.06 22.99 6.48
C THR A 357 20.93 24.43 6.00
N SER A 358 19.72 24.88 5.71
CA SER A 358 19.44 26.22 5.20
C SER A 358 19.91 27.31 6.14
N ARG A 359 20.32 28.44 5.55
CA ARG A 359 20.49 29.71 6.27
C ARG A 359 19.27 30.61 6.13
N VAL A 360 18.35 30.25 5.24
CA VAL A 360 17.10 30.97 5.00
C VAL A 360 16.05 30.40 5.92
N HIS A 361 15.28 31.24 6.57
CA HIS A 361 14.12 30.83 7.35
C HIS A 361 12.95 31.73 7.01
N CYS A 362 11.87 31.16 6.50
CA CYS A 362 10.68 31.90 6.10
C CYS A 362 9.61 31.81 7.20
N ARG A 363 9.13 32.95 7.66
CA ARG A 363 8.02 33.03 8.62
C ARG A 363 6.67 32.75 7.96
N ASN A 364 6.60 32.99 6.66
CA ASN A 364 5.46 32.75 5.80
C ASN A 364 5.95 32.73 4.33
N TRP A 365 5.05 32.66 3.37
CA TRP A 365 5.39 32.64 1.93
C TRP A 365 6.03 33.93 1.38
N TYR A 366 5.93 35.05 2.08
CA TYR A 366 6.34 36.36 1.61
C TYR A 366 7.52 36.95 2.37
N SER A 367 7.87 36.40 3.52
CA SER A 367 8.89 36.99 4.41
C SER A 367 9.86 35.93 4.88
N CYS A 368 11.08 36.03 4.35
CA CYS A 368 12.22 35.17 4.70
C CYS A 368 13.35 36.00 5.27
N ASP A 369 14.00 35.49 6.31
CA ASP A 369 15.16 36.06 6.92
C ASP A 369 16.40 35.20 6.62
N THR A 370 17.57 35.81 6.42
CA THR A 370 18.82 35.07 6.22
C THR A 370 19.67 35.14 7.50
N ALA A 371 19.95 33.99 8.09
CA ALA A 371 20.79 33.88 9.27
C ALA A 371 22.28 33.84 8.92
N LYS A 372 23.12 34.14 9.92
CA LYS A 372 24.59 34.05 9.78
C LYS A 372 25.11 32.60 9.84
N LYS A 373 24.35 31.70 10.44
CA LYS A 373 24.63 30.26 10.56
C LYS A 373 23.46 29.46 9.99
N ASN A 374 23.67 28.19 9.75
CA ASN A 374 22.61 27.27 9.36
C ASN A 374 21.56 27.23 10.47
N VAL A 375 20.29 27.32 10.11
CA VAL A 375 19.16 27.36 11.05
C VAL A 375 18.14 26.26 10.79
N GLY A 376 18.17 25.64 9.60
CA GLY A 376 17.14 24.68 9.18
C GLY A 376 15.75 25.31 8.99
N GLU A 377 14.89 24.61 8.30
CA GLU A 377 13.55 25.06 7.89
C GLU A 377 12.44 24.16 8.45
N LEU A 378 12.75 22.91 8.80
CA LEU A 378 11.74 21.91 9.23
C LEU A 378 11.30 22.06 10.68
N THR A 379 12.16 22.61 11.54
CA THR A 379 11.87 22.75 12.96
C THR A 379 11.64 24.20 13.37
N MET A 380 10.72 24.42 14.30
CA MET A 380 10.41 25.76 14.81
C MET A 380 11.61 26.44 15.51
N MET A 381 12.49 25.64 16.09
CA MET A 381 13.66 26.13 16.82
C MET A 381 14.83 26.44 15.89
N GLY A 382 14.67 26.24 14.57
CA GLY A 382 15.72 26.50 13.62
C GLY A 382 16.98 25.65 13.86
N LEU A 383 16.83 24.37 14.14
CA LEU A 383 17.94 23.43 14.27
C LEU A 383 18.23 22.81 12.92
N PRO A 384 19.40 23.08 12.33
CA PRO A 384 19.77 22.43 11.09
C PRO A 384 19.91 20.93 11.30
N LYS A 385 19.59 20.17 10.29
CA LYS A 385 19.69 18.72 10.29
C LYS A 385 20.36 18.22 9.03
N LEU A 386 21.21 17.27 9.22
CA LEU A 386 21.81 16.47 8.18
C LEU A 386 21.72 15.02 8.66
N ARG A 387 20.50 14.45 8.58
CA ARG A 387 20.19 13.18 9.23
C ARG A 387 20.23 11.99 8.26
N THR A 388 21.02 10.96 8.50
CA THR A 388 21.09 9.68 7.78
C THR A 388 20.31 8.60 8.52
N VAL A 389 19.59 7.79 7.77
CA VAL A 389 19.04 6.53 8.28
C VAL A 389 19.43 5.41 7.33
N GLN A 390 20.25 4.52 7.80
CA GLN A 390 20.52 3.25 7.15
C GLN A 390 19.59 2.19 7.72
N ALA A 391 18.89 1.45 6.84
CA ALA A 391 17.98 0.40 7.28
C ALA A 391 18.25 -0.91 6.53
N TYR A 392 18.10 -2.01 7.27
CA TYR A 392 18.24 -3.38 6.80
C TYR A 392 16.96 -4.15 7.09
N ASP A 393 16.41 -4.79 6.07
CA ASP A 393 15.19 -5.58 6.13
C ASP A 393 15.44 -7.00 5.64
N PHE A 394 15.04 -7.99 6.43
CA PHE A 394 14.97 -9.38 6.01
C PHE A 394 13.56 -9.88 6.21
N ASN A 395 12.99 -10.49 5.17
CA ASN A 395 11.69 -11.13 5.24
C ASN A 395 11.80 -12.54 4.67
N ASP A 396 11.14 -13.48 5.33
CA ASP A 396 10.99 -14.86 4.87
C ASP A 396 9.53 -15.28 5.00
N LEU A 397 8.88 -15.54 3.87
CA LEU A 397 7.49 -15.98 3.79
C LEU A 397 7.43 -17.44 3.36
N LEU A 398 7.00 -18.29 4.28
CA LEU A 398 6.69 -19.71 4.05
C LEU A 398 5.19 -19.87 3.79
N ASN A 399 4.83 -20.57 2.72
CA ASN A 399 3.47 -20.92 2.35
C ASN A 399 3.35 -22.43 2.16
N LEU A 400 2.33 -23.03 2.77
CA LEU A 400 1.94 -24.42 2.58
C LEU A 400 0.43 -24.48 2.32
N ASP A 401 0.05 -24.91 1.13
CA ASP A 401 -1.34 -25.05 0.71
C ASP A 401 -1.66 -26.52 0.49
N TYR A 402 -2.64 -27.05 1.19
CA TYR A 402 -3.00 -28.45 1.11
C TYR A 402 -4.49 -28.67 0.87
N GLN A 403 -4.82 -29.29 -0.27
CA GLN A 403 -6.15 -29.79 -0.51
C GLN A 403 -6.27 -31.21 0.05
N PHE A 404 -6.76 -31.34 1.29
CA PHE A 404 -6.83 -32.64 1.97
C PHE A 404 -8.06 -33.47 1.59
N ILE A 405 -9.14 -32.81 1.14
CA ILE A 405 -10.36 -33.42 0.56
C ILE A 405 -10.80 -32.54 -0.61
N LYS A 406 -11.56 -33.08 -1.55
CA LYS A 406 -12.13 -32.30 -2.67
C LYS A 406 -12.90 -31.10 -2.11
N ASN A 407 -12.56 -29.90 -2.59
CA ASN A 407 -13.18 -28.63 -2.20
C ASN A 407 -12.91 -28.19 -0.74
N GLN A 408 -11.90 -28.78 -0.07
CA GLN A 408 -11.48 -28.37 1.27
C GLN A 408 -9.96 -28.13 1.28
N PHE A 409 -9.56 -26.96 1.74
CA PHE A 409 -8.17 -26.51 1.70
C PHE A 409 -7.73 -26.03 3.07
N VAL A 410 -6.48 -26.33 3.40
CA VAL A 410 -5.77 -25.76 4.55
C VAL A 410 -4.60 -24.95 4.02
N TYR A 411 -4.48 -23.72 4.46
CA TYR A 411 -3.37 -22.83 4.18
C TYR A 411 -2.61 -22.57 5.48
N TRP A 412 -1.32 -22.80 5.46
CA TRP A 412 -0.43 -22.41 6.55
C TRP A 412 0.65 -21.50 6.01
N ASN A 413 0.68 -20.26 6.52
CA ASN A 413 1.57 -19.21 6.07
C ASN A 413 2.31 -18.65 7.27
N THR A 414 3.62 -18.45 7.16
CA THR A 414 4.43 -17.85 8.22
C THR A 414 5.34 -16.81 7.61
N LEU A 415 5.27 -15.58 8.13
CA LEU A 415 6.14 -14.48 7.78
C LEU A 415 7.06 -14.16 8.95
N PHE A 416 8.35 -14.32 8.73
CA PHE A 416 9.40 -13.82 9.61
C PHE A 416 9.90 -12.48 9.07
N ARG A 417 10.12 -11.50 9.95
CA ARG A 417 10.71 -10.21 9.61
C ARG A 417 11.78 -9.81 10.61
N TYR A 418 12.86 -9.29 10.09
CA TYR A 418 13.89 -8.59 10.82
C TYR A 418 14.06 -7.20 10.22
N HIS A 419 14.02 -6.18 11.04
CA HIS A 419 14.29 -4.80 10.67
C HIS A 419 15.31 -4.20 11.64
N LYS A 420 16.31 -3.52 11.11
CA LYS A 420 17.29 -2.73 11.88
C LYS A 420 17.46 -1.38 11.19
N GLU A 421 17.45 -0.32 11.96
CA GLU A 421 17.81 1.01 11.47
C GLU A 421 18.87 1.66 12.32
N ASP A 422 19.72 2.46 11.67
CA ASP A 422 20.83 3.19 12.29
C ASP A 422 20.80 4.65 11.84
N PRO A 423 20.29 5.57 12.68
CA PRO A 423 20.19 6.99 12.38
C PRO A 423 21.41 7.78 12.82
N GLU A 424 21.90 8.70 11.98
CA GLU A 424 22.99 9.63 12.27
C GLU A 424 22.55 11.08 11.96
N ASP A 425 23.06 12.08 12.66
CA ASP A 425 22.90 13.52 12.39
C ASP A 425 24.08 14.32 12.96
N ASP A 426 25.14 14.40 12.21
CA ASP A 426 26.36 15.07 12.65
C ASP A 426 26.17 16.58 12.84
N VAL A 427 25.44 17.22 11.92
CA VAL A 427 25.27 18.69 11.94
C VAL A 427 24.40 19.14 13.11
N GLY A 428 23.27 18.49 13.32
CA GLY A 428 22.40 18.80 14.44
C GLY A 428 23.07 18.46 15.77
N SER A 429 23.71 17.31 15.85
CA SER A 429 24.39 16.84 17.07
C SER A 429 25.58 17.71 17.45
N GLU A 430 26.41 18.15 16.50
CA GLU A 430 27.52 19.07 16.75
C GLU A 430 27.03 20.43 17.27
N MET A 431 25.91 20.93 16.69
CA MET A 431 25.37 22.24 17.06
C MET A 431 24.86 22.29 18.51
N VAL A 432 24.23 21.23 19.00
CA VAL A 432 23.59 21.21 20.31
C VAL A 432 24.42 20.44 21.36
N GLY A 433 25.44 19.70 20.92
CA GLY A 433 26.34 18.94 21.83
C GLY A 433 25.75 17.61 22.33
N PHE A 434 24.69 17.10 21.71
CA PHE A 434 24.11 15.79 22.00
C PHE A 434 23.49 15.16 20.74
N ASN A 435 23.26 13.84 20.74
CA ASN A 435 22.69 13.14 19.59
C ASN A 435 21.27 13.62 19.29
N THR A 436 21.06 14.16 18.07
CA THR A 436 19.77 14.63 17.55
C THR A 436 19.16 13.68 16.52
N ALA A 437 19.91 12.68 16.06
CA ALA A 437 19.44 11.74 15.04
C ALA A 437 18.41 10.75 15.58
N GLY A 438 18.48 10.43 16.83
CA GLY A 438 17.89 9.25 17.44
C GLY A 438 18.97 8.19 17.72
N TYR A 439 18.55 6.97 17.98
CA TYR A 439 19.43 5.84 18.27
C TYR A 439 19.04 4.62 17.45
N PRO A 440 19.99 3.69 17.24
CA PRO A 440 19.68 2.45 16.52
C PRO A 440 18.47 1.73 17.08
N GLY A 441 17.62 1.25 16.20
CA GLY A 441 16.42 0.49 16.51
C GLY A 441 16.42 -0.87 15.81
N LYS A 442 15.78 -1.85 16.45
CA LYS A 442 15.71 -3.21 15.92
C LYS A 442 14.35 -3.85 16.24
N THR A 443 13.75 -4.50 15.25
CA THR A 443 12.57 -5.32 15.46
C THR A 443 12.73 -6.71 14.85
N ILE A 444 12.20 -7.72 15.54
CA ILE A 444 12.05 -9.08 15.02
C ILE A 444 10.59 -9.44 15.19
N SER A 445 9.93 -9.85 14.13
CA SER A 445 8.54 -10.28 14.20
C SER A 445 8.28 -11.59 13.47
N VAL A 446 7.32 -12.35 13.98
CA VAL A 446 6.79 -13.56 13.37
C VAL A 446 5.27 -13.47 13.37
N THR A 447 4.69 -13.58 12.19
CA THR A 447 3.24 -13.77 12.07
C THR A 447 2.99 -15.09 11.38
N THR A 448 2.25 -16.00 12.05
CA THR A 448 1.84 -17.26 11.43
C THR A 448 0.33 -17.32 11.33
N GLY A 449 -0.17 -17.69 10.15
CA GLY A 449 -1.59 -17.82 9.83
C GLY A 449 -1.95 -19.24 9.44
N LEU A 450 -3.09 -19.71 9.94
CA LEU A 450 -3.70 -20.96 9.54
C LEU A 450 -5.12 -20.67 9.05
N SER A 451 -5.46 -21.09 7.83
CA SER A 451 -6.80 -20.91 7.27
C SER A 451 -7.37 -22.25 6.82
N LEU A 452 -8.65 -22.44 7.04
CA LEU A 452 -9.47 -23.53 6.51
C LEU A 452 -10.50 -22.96 5.55
N GLU A 453 -10.46 -23.39 4.31
CA GLU A 453 -11.45 -23.03 3.28
C GLU A 453 -12.27 -24.26 2.91
N ASP A 454 -13.59 -24.15 3.06
CA ASP A 454 -14.56 -25.17 2.73
C ASP A 454 -15.53 -24.68 1.65
N ASN A 455 -15.67 -25.46 0.59
CA ASN A 455 -16.60 -25.20 -0.51
C ASN A 455 -17.64 -26.32 -0.58
N PHE A 456 -18.86 -26.07 -0.05
CA PHE A 456 -19.94 -27.02 0.02
C PHE A 456 -20.99 -26.79 -1.08
N PHE A 457 -21.74 -27.83 -1.44
CA PHE A 457 -22.88 -27.77 -2.36
C PHE A 457 -22.55 -27.15 -3.73
N ASP A 458 -21.45 -27.60 -4.35
CA ASP A 458 -20.91 -27.06 -5.60
C ASP A 458 -20.63 -25.56 -5.50
N SER A 459 -19.96 -25.14 -4.42
CA SER A 459 -19.60 -23.77 -4.09
C SER A 459 -20.78 -22.80 -3.89
N ARG A 460 -21.96 -23.34 -3.51
CA ARG A 460 -23.07 -22.51 -3.05
C ARG A 460 -22.83 -21.94 -1.66
N LEU A 461 -22.19 -22.71 -0.79
CA LEU A 461 -21.75 -22.26 0.52
C LEU A 461 -20.22 -22.32 0.55
N GLN A 462 -19.61 -21.18 0.76
CA GLN A 462 -18.18 -21.05 1.02
C GLN A 462 -17.99 -20.59 2.44
N ASN A 463 -17.04 -21.22 3.14
CA ASN A 463 -16.62 -20.87 4.48
C ASN A 463 -15.10 -20.68 4.47
N LEU A 464 -14.62 -19.61 5.07
CA LEU A 464 -13.21 -19.37 5.31
C LEU A 464 -13.04 -19.04 6.79
N LEU A 465 -12.37 -19.93 7.51
CA LEU A 465 -12.01 -19.77 8.92
C LEU A 465 -10.50 -19.52 9.01
N GLY A 466 -10.11 -18.48 9.73
CA GLY A 466 -8.71 -18.07 9.87
C GLY A 466 -8.30 -17.86 11.32
N PHE A 467 -7.03 -18.14 11.59
CA PHE A 467 -6.38 -17.86 12.86
C PHE A 467 -4.97 -17.35 12.60
N LYS A 468 -4.53 -16.30 13.30
CA LYS A 468 -3.16 -15.77 13.25
C LYS A 468 -2.58 -15.64 14.66
N PHE A 469 -1.33 -15.99 14.77
CA PHE A 469 -0.48 -15.70 15.92
C PHE A 469 0.52 -14.63 15.53
N HIS A 470 0.68 -13.62 16.37
CA HIS A 470 1.61 -12.52 16.18
C HIS A 470 2.60 -12.47 17.35
N TYR A 471 3.87 -12.41 17.02
CA TYR A 471 4.95 -12.14 17.98
C TYR A 471 5.85 -11.05 17.41
N MET A 472 6.24 -10.09 18.24
CA MET A 472 7.27 -9.11 17.90
C MET A 472 8.09 -8.75 19.11
N LYS A 473 9.40 -8.69 18.91
CA LYS A 473 10.36 -8.12 19.86
C LYS A 473 10.92 -6.84 19.26
N ALA A 474 10.87 -5.75 20.04
CA ALA A 474 11.43 -4.45 19.67
C ALA A 474 12.50 -4.03 20.67
N GLU A 475 13.65 -3.61 20.16
CA GLU A 475 14.71 -2.97 20.94
C GLU A 475 14.75 -1.50 20.53
N ILE A 476 14.43 -0.62 21.47
CA ILE A 476 14.23 0.81 21.23
C ILE A 476 15.20 1.57 22.15
N SER A 477 16.03 2.40 21.59
CA SER A 477 16.88 3.27 22.38
C SER A 477 16.25 4.65 22.50
N ASN A 478 16.05 5.12 23.72
CA ASN A 478 15.43 6.41 24.02
C ASN A 478 16.36 7.27 24.86
N THR A 479 16.25 8.58 24.72
CA THR A 479 16.94 9.52 25.61
C THR A 479 16.18 9.63 26.93
N SER A 480 16.86 9.39 28.03
CA SER A 480 16.33 9.74 29.35
C SER A 480 16.03 11.25 29.40
N THR A 481 14.91 11.62 29.99
CA THR A 481 14.46 13.01 30.19
C THR A 481 15.35 13.82 31.17
N SER A 482 16.45 13.26 31.66
CA SER A 482 17.40 13.95 32.54
C SER A 482 18.40 14.76 31.71
N MET A 483 18.93 15.85 32.29
CA MET A 483 19.95 16.71 31.66
C MET A 483 21.25 15.98 31.30
N ILE A 484 21.41 14.72 31.70
CA ILE A 484 22.47 13.81 31.31
C ILE A 484 21.81 12.82 30.34
N GLN A 485 21.86 13.11 29.06
CA GLN A 485 21.24 12.28 28.01
C GLN A 485 22.07 11.01 27.81
N GLN A 486 21.80 9.99 28.58
CA GLN A 486 22.23 8.62 28.26
C GLN A 486 21.14 7.91 27.50
N ALA A 487 21.52 7.25 26.43
CA ALA A 487 20.63 6.32 25.74
C ALA A 487 20.19 5.20 26.69
N VAL A 488 18.92 5.00 26.86
CA VAL A 488 18.35 3.88 27.60
C VAL A 488 17.75 2.91 26.59
N LEU A 489 18.26 1.69 26.56
CA LEU A 489 17.73 0.62 25.72
C LEU A 489 16.51 0.02 26.41
N GLU A 490 15.35 0.16 25.79
CA GLU A 490 14.11 -0.48 26.22
C GLU A 490 13.80 -1.66 25.30
N LYS A 491 13.34 -2.77 25.88
CA LYS A 491 12.96 -3.98 25.14
C LYS A 491 11.49 -4.25 25.37
N ASN A 492 10.73 -4.35 24.29
CA ASN A 492 9.30 -4.65 24.34
C ASN A 492 9.02 -5.95 23.58
N ASP A 493 8.28 -6.83 24.23
CA ASP A 493 7.79 -8.07 23.63
C ASP A 493 6.28 -7.98 23.47
N TYR A 494 5.79 -8.25 22.27
CA TYR A 494 4.38 -8.25 21.93
C TYR A 494 3.96 -9.66 21.51
N THR A 495 2.87 -10.15 22.07
CA THR A 495 2.28 -11.44 21.69
C THR A 495 0.78 -11.27 21.65
N ASP A 496 0.16 -11.61 20.52
CA ASP A 496 -1.27 -11.46 20.33
C ASP A 496 -1.82 -12.42 19.29
N PHE A 497 -3.17 -12.48 19.16
CA PHE A 497 -3.87 -13.40 18.28
C PHE A 497 -4.95 -12.67 17.49
N SER A 498 -5.07 -13.02 16.21
CA SER A 498 -6.21 -12.64 15.38
C SER A 498 -6.97 -13.89 14.95
N TYR A 499 -8.27 -13.75 14.75
CA TYR A 499 -9.11 -14.81 14.21
C TYR A 499 -10.23 -14.25 13.37
N ASP A 500 -10.63 -15.01 12.38
CA ASP A 500 -11.59 -14.53 11.39
C ASP A 500 -12.46 -15.66 10.86
N GLU A 501 -13.68 -15.30 10.49
CA GLU A 501 -14.60 -16.17 9.76
C GLU A 501 -15.31 -15.38 8.67
N SER A 502 -15.41 -15.97 7.48
CA SER A 502 -16.12 -15.39 6.36
C SER A 502 -16.99 -16.46 5.70
N LEU A 503 -18.25 -16.14 5.49
CA LEU A 503 -19.26 -17.01 4.89
C LEU A 503 -19.87 -16.33 3.67
N MET A 504 -20.03 -17.09 2.58
CA MET A 504 -20.83 -16.71 1.45
C MET A 504 -21.86 -17.80 1.16
N PHE A 505 -23.10 -17.39 1.02
CA PHE A 505 -24.17 -18.28 0.58
C PHE A 505 -24.81 -17.75 -0.71
N ARG A 506 -24.72 -18.54 -1.78
CA ARG A 506 -25.35 -18.27 -3.07
C ARG A 506 -26.77 -18.81 -3.07
N ILE A 507 -27.72 -17.92 -2.90
CA ILE A 507 -29.17 -18.25 -2.87
C ILE A 507 -29.60 -18.80 -4.23
N VAL A 508 -29.29 -18.06 -5.30
CA VAL A 508 -29.46 -18.43 -6.70
C VAL A 508 -28.22 -17.97 -7.50
N LYS A 509 -28.04 -18.43 -8.74
CA LYS A 509 -26.85 -18.09 -9.52
C LYS A 509 -26.49 -16.61 -9.49
N PRO A 510 -27.42 -15.64 -9.71
CA PRO A 510 -27.09 -14.23 -9.73
C PRO A 510 -27.05 -13.57 -8.36
N LEU A 511 -27.43 -14.25 -7.25
CA LEU A 511 -27.59 -13.62 -5.93
C LEU A 511 -26.83 -14.35 -4.85
N ALA A 512 -25.89 -13.69 -4.22
CA ALA A 512 -25.15 -14.17 -3.06
C ALA A 512 -25.27 -13.21 -1.88
N VAL A 513 -25.31 -13.78 -0.67
CA VAL A 513 -25.19 -13.05 0.61
C VAL A 513 -23.88 -13.43 1.23
N LYS A 514 -23.18 -12.44 1.78
CA LYS A 514 -21.87 -12.59 2.44
C LYS A 514 -21.96 -12.09 3.87
N GLY A 515 -21.16 -12.70 4.75
CA GLY A 515 -20.99 -12.21 6.12
C GLY A 515 -19.59 -12.50 6.58
N SER A 516 -18.94 -11.58 7.28
CA SER A 516 -17.65 -11.83 7.88
C SER A 516 -17.50 -11.16 9.22
N TYR A 517 -16.69 -11.80 10.07
CA TYR A 517 -16.20 -11.27 11.33
C TYR A 517 -14.70 -11.46 11.40
N GLN A 518 -14.00 -10.44 11.89
CA GLN A 518 -12.58 -10.54 12.21
C GLN A 518 -12.27 -9.82 13.51
N HIS A 519 -11.63 -10.53 14.43
CA HIS A 519 -10.81 -9.93 15.46
C HIS A 519 -9.39 -9.75 14.92
N ALA A 520 -9.00 -8.53 14.67
CA ALA A 520 -7.74 -8.17 14.04
C ALA A 520 -6.81 -7.48 15.03
N VAL A 521 -5.52 -7.78 14.92
CA VAL A 521 -4.45 -7.14 15.68
C VAL A 521 -3.47 -6.48 14.72
N ARG A 522 -3.00 -5.29 15.07
CA ARG A 522 -1.90 -4.60 14.41
C ARG A 522 -0.78 -4.29 15.41
N LEU A 523 0.41 -4.78 15.12
CA LEU A 523 1.61 -4.47 15.88
C LEU A 523 2.11 -3.03 15.58
N PRO A 524 2.75 -2.34 16.53
CA PRO A 524 3.42 -1.08 16.24
C PRO A 524 4.48 -1.25 15.14
N THR A 525 4.62 -0.27 14.26
CA THR A 525 5.66 -0.29 13.22
C THR A 525 6.98 0.31 13.72
N PRO A 526 8.12 0.04 13.06
CA PRO A 526 9.40 0.67 13.41
C PRO A 526 9.31 2.20 13.49
N ASP A 527 8.70 2.86 12.50
CA ASP A 527 8.54 4.32 12.50
C ASP A 527 7.76 4.86 13.70
N GLU A 528 6.75 4.10 14.17
CA GLU A 528 5.96 4.48 15.34
C GLU A 528 6.75 4.31 16.63
N LEU A 529 7.61 3.30 16.68
CA LEU A 529 8.46 2.98 17.85
C LEU A 529 9.70 3.86 17.94
N PHE A 530 10.39 4.07 16.81
CA PHE A 530 11.69 4.76 16.80
C PHE A 530 11.56 6.25 16.55
N GLY A 531 10.49 6.67 15.85
CA GLY A 531 10.28 8.05 15.45
C GLY A 531 11.16 8.50 14.28
N ASP A 532 10.99 9.75 13.85
CA ASP A 532 11.72 10.32 12.70
C ASP A 532 12.90 11.22 13.12
N GLY A 533 13.14 11.38 14.42
CA GLY A 533 14.20 12.26 14.96
C GLY A 533 14.03 13.75 14.60
N ILE A 534 12.95 14.13 13.91
CA ILE A 534 12.65 15.50 13.48
C ILE A 534 11.39 16.02 14.19
N ARG A 535 10.25 15.42 13.92
CA ARG A 535 8.94 15.79 14.47
C ARG A 535 8.33 14.70 15.35
N VAL A 536 8.76 13.47 15.18
CA VAL A 536 8.29 12.30 15.93
C VAL A 536 9.42 11.79 16.81
N SER A 537 9.19 11.74 18.10
CA SER A 537 10.10 11.10 19.07
C SER A 537 9.76 9.64 19.27
N ALA A 538 10.73 8.84 19.76
CA ALA A 538 10.53 7.43 20.04
C ALA A 538 9.37 7.20 21.03
N ALA A 539 8.59 6.15 20.78
CA ALA A 539 7.42 5.76 21.58
C ALA A 539 7.61 4.35 22.15
N THR A 540 8.05 4.28 23.42
CA THR A 540 8.43 3.01 24.07
C THR A 540 7.27 2.26 24.74
N ASN A 541 6.08 2.88 24.85
CA ASN A 541 4.95 2.33 25.60
C ASN A 541 3.72 2.04 24.72
N LEU A 542 3.91 1.86 23.42
CA LEU A 542 2.81 1.54 22.52
C LEU A 542 2.28 0.13 22.79
N LYS A 543 0.96 -0.01 22.73
CA LYS A 543 0.26 -1.29 22.73
C LYS A 543 -0.18 -1.64 21.32
N PRO A 544 -0.31 -2.94 20.98
CA PRO A 544 -0.94 -3.33 19.72
C PRO A 544 -2.34 -2.74 19.59
N GLU A 545 -2.73 -2.39 18.37
CA GLU A 545 -4.10 -2.03 18.08
C GLU A 545 -4.94 -3.29 17.92
N GLU A 546 -6.18 -3.23 18.38
CA GLU A 546 -7.18 -4.29 18.22
C GLU A 546 -8.39 -3.74 17.47
N ALA A 547 -9.00 -4.56 16.62
CA ALA A 547 -10.23 -4.22 15.92
C ALA A 547 -11.16 -5.43 15.83
N ASP A 548 -12.43 -5.22 16.18
CA ASP A 548 -13.51 -6.15 15.93
C ASP A 548 -14.32 -5.63 14.74
N ASN A 549 -14.24 -6.32 13.60
CA ASN A 549 -14.87 -5.92 12.34
C ASN A 549 -15.98 -6.89 11.96
N PHE A 550 -17.18 -6.37 11.69
CA PHE A 550 -18.36 -7.12 11.25
C PHE A 550 -18.81 -6.59 9.89
N ASN A 551 -19.07 -7.48 8.95
CA ASN A 551 -19.56 -7.13 7.62
C ASN A 551 -20.73 -8.03 7.23
N VAL A 552 -21.73 -7.45 6.57
CA VAL A 552 -22.81 -8.18 5.89
C VAL A 552 -22.98 -7.56 4.52
N GLY A 553 -22.90 -8.39 3.49
CA GLY A 553 -22.94 -7.95 2.11
C GLY A 553 -23.91 -8.73 1.24
N LEU A 554 -24.29 -8.10 0.14
CA LEU A 554 -25.13 -8.65 -0.91
C LEU A 554 -24.43 -8.44 -2.26
N SER A 555 -24.35 -9.51 -3.07
CA SER A 555 -23.83 -9.45 -4.44
C SER A 555 -24.91 -9.93 -5.41
N LEU A 556 -25.17 -9.13 -6.44
CA LEU A 556 -26.15 -9.42 -7.48
C LEU A 556 -25.52 -9.21 -8.86
N ASP A 557 -25.59 -10.24 -9.72
CA ASP A 557 -25.07 -10.21 -11.09
C ASP A 557 -26.14 -10.76 -12.03
N LEU A 558 -26.83 -9.85 -12.70
CA LEU A 558 -27.90 -10.16 -13.66
C LEU A 558 -27.40 -9.97 -15.09
N GLN A 559 -27.53 -10.98 -15.91
CA GLN A 559 -27.15 -10.97 -17.32
C GLN A 559 -28.40 -11.05 -18.22
N GLU A 560 -28.30 -10.48 -19.39
CA GLU A 560 -29.33 -10.56 -20.45
C GLU A 560 -30.72 -10.08 -19.98
N ILE A 561 -30.77 -8.99 -19.22
CA ILE A 561 -32.06 -8.40 -18.82
C ILE A 561 -32.58 -7.45 -19.91
N PRO A 562 -33.89 -7.23 -20.02
CA PRO A 562 -34.44 -6.32 -21.03
C PRO A 562 -33.81 -4.92 -20.90
N LEU A 563 -33.29 -4.39 -22.02
CA LEU A 563 -32.69 -3.06 -22.21
C LEU A 563 -31.24 -2.92 -21.75
N VAL A 564 -30.64 -3.89 -21.04
CA VAL A 564 -29.24 -3.84 -20.61
C VAL A 564 -28.59 -5.22 -20.72
N ALA A 565 -27.31 -5.25 -21.12
CA ALA A 565 -26.59 -6.50 -21.29
C ALA A 565 -26.26 -7.16 -19.96
N ARG A 566 -25.86 -6.34 -18.95
CA ARG A 566 -25.52 -6.83 -17.60
C ARG A 566 -25.75 -5.75 -16.55
N PHE A 567 -26.24 -6.16 -15.39
CA PHE A 567 -26.36 -5.33 -14.20
C PHE A 567 -25.63 -6.01 -13.03
N ARG A 568 -24.70 -5.31 -12.41
CA ARG A 568 -23.97 -5.77 -11.23
C ARG A 568 -24.20 -4.82 -10.07
N PHE A 569 -24.44 -5.37 -8.90
CA PHE A 569 -24.56 -4.66 -7.65
C PHE A 569 -23.80 -5.42 -6.55
N ASP A 570 -22.90 -4.76 -5.88
CA ASP A 570 -22.27 -5.22 -4.64
C ASP A 570 -22.50 -4.16 -3.56
N GLY A 571 -22.99 -4.58 -2.39
CA GLY A 571 -23.27 -3.68 -1.28
C GLY A 571 -22.93 -4.32 0.05
N ASP A 572 -22.36 -3.54 0.96
CA ASP A 572 -21.97 -3.96 2.30
C ASP A 572 -22.49 -2.99 3.37
N VAL A 573 -22.86 -3.53 4.51
CA VAL A 573 -23.03 -2.81 5.77
C VAL A 573 -21.95 -3.31 6.73
N PHE A 574 -21.26 -2.39 7.39
CA PHE A 574 -20.16 -2.73 8.28
C PHE A 574 -20.30 -2.04 9.64
N TYR A 575 -19.74 -2.71 10.65
CA TYR A 575 -19.56 -2.18 12.00
C TYR A 575 -18.19 -2.56 12.50
N SER A 576 -17.48 -1.61 13.11
CA SER A 576 -16.13 -1.81 13.63
C SER A 576 -15.97 -1.17 14.99
N TYR A 577 -15.23 -1.86 15.87
CA TYR A 577 -14.87 -1.38 17.19
C TYR A 577 -13.34 -1.48 17.34
N TYR A 578 -12.69 -0.33 17.56
CA TYR A 578 -11.24 -0.24 17.64
C TYR A 578 -10.79 0.13 19.05
N LYS A 579 -9.71 -0.53 19.52
CA LYS A 579 -9.02 -0.23 20.78
C LYS A 579 -7.57 0.08 20.55
N ASN A 580 -6.98 0.85 21.45
CA ASN A 580 -5.55 1.16 21.45
C ASN A 580 -5.04 1.73 20.11
N ARG A 581 -5.86 2.43 19.32
CA ARG A 581 -5.44 2.96 18.04
C ARG A 581 -4.20 3.82 18.18
N ILE A 582 -3.11 3.49 17.48
CA ILE A 582 -1.88 4.26 17.49
C ILE A 582 -2.06 5.51 16.64
N HIS A 583 -1.86 6.67 17.26
CA HIS A 583 -2.12 7.95 16.63
C HIS A 583 -0.99 8.93 16.88
N TYR A 584 -0.70 9.76 15.87
CA TYR A 584 0.18 10.90 15.98
C TYR A 584 -0.65 12.19 15.99
N MET A 585 -0.51 12.99 17.00
CA MET A 585 -1.15 14.29 17.05
C MET A 585 -0.11 15.37 17.28
N SER A 586 0.23 16.07 16.23
CA SER A 586 1.05 17.27 16.32
C SER A 586 0.24 18.39 17.00
N ALA A 587 0.37 18.52 18.29
CA ALA A 587 -0.26 19.60 19.04
C ALA A 587 0.57 20.89 19.03
N SER A 588 1.84 20.79 18.69
CA SER A 588 2.80 21.89 18.62
C SER A 588 3.89 21.53 17.61
N GLN A 589 4.73 22.50 17.27
CA GLN A 589 5.93 22.27 16.45
C GLN A 589 7.09 21.59 17.24
N MET A 590 6.79 21.02 18.39
CA MET A 590 7.72 20.20 19.16
C MET A 590 7.58 18.74 18.76
N SER A 591 8.67 18.00 18.84
CA SER A 591 8.67 16.55 18.63
C SER A 591 7.81 15.86 19.70
N VAL A 592 6.86 15.03 19.26
CA VAL A 592 5.96 14.26 20.13
C VAL A 592 5.96 12.80 19.73
N PRO A 593 5.83 11.84 20.67
CA PRO A 593 5.72 10.43 20.32
C PRO A 593 4.32 10.07 19.80
N TYR A 594 4.20 8.95 19.15
CA TYR A 594 2.93 8.27 18.96
C TYR A 594 2.35 7.81 20.30
N PHE A 595 1.06 7.70 20.40
CA PHE A 595 0.35 7.22 21.58
C PHE A 595 -0.89 6.41 21.20
N ASN A 596 -1.35 5.56 22.10
CA ASN A 596 -2.60 4.85 21.91
C ASN A 596 -3.80 5.74 22.27
N MET A 597 -4.74 5.86 21.35
CA MET A 597 -6.02 6.54 21.55
C MET A 597 -7.04 5.64 22.21
N ASP A 598 -8.03 6.28 22.76
CA ASP A 598 -9.24 5.70 23.31
C ASP A 598 -10.07 4.93 22.28
N PRO A 599 -11.03 4.08 22.72
CA PRO A 599 -11.83 3.29 21.82
C PRO A 599 -12.63 4.13 20.81
N ILE A 600 -12.69 3.62 19.58
CA ILE A 600 -13.44 4.22 18.48
C ILE A 600 -14.49 3.22 18.01
N ARG A 601 -15.71 3.72 17.74
CA ARG A 601 -16.75 2.98 17.05
C ARG A 601 -16.92 3.53 15.64
N GLY A 602 -16.93 2.63 14.66
CA GLY A 602 -17.25 2.93 13.27
C GLY A 602 -18.44 2.10 12.78
N TRP A 603 -19.30 2.70 11.96
CA TRP A 603 -20.29 1.96 11.20
C TRP A 603 -20.56 2.67 9.88
N GLY A 604 -21.07 1.94 8.92
CA GLY A 604 -21.41 2.54 7.63
C GLY A 604 -21.99 1.53 6.66
N TYR A 605 -22.25 2.04 5.46
CA TYR A 605 -22.68 1.22 4.32
C TYR A 605 -22.05 1.73 3.03
N GLU A 606 -21.86 0.83 2.11
CA GLU A 606 -21.27 1.12 0.82
C GLU A 606 -21.96 0.31 -0.28
N GLY A 607 -21.87 0.79 -1.50
CA GLY A 607 -22.41 0.09 -2.65
C GLY A 607 -21.63 0.41 -3.91
N ASP A 608 -21.61 -0.56 -4.83
CA ASP A 608 -21.06 -0.46 -6.17
C ASP A 608 -22.11 -0.94 -7.17
N VAL A 609 -22.37 -0.15 -8.19
CA VAL A 609 -23.28 -0.49 -9.30
C VAL A 609 -22.53 -0.34 -10.60
N LYS A 610 -22.53 -1.39 -11.41
CA LYS A 610 -22.03 -1.36 -12.79
C LYS A 610 -23.14 -1.84 -13.74
N LEU A 611 -23.32 -1.10 -14.80
CA LEU A 611 -24.35 -1.33 -15.81
C LEU A 611 -23.71 -1.36 -17.19
N ASP A 612 -23.61 -2.55 -17.79
CA ASP A 612 -23.26 -2.69 -19.19
C ASP A 612 -24.57 -2.49 -19.99
N VAL A 613 -24.78 -1.28 -20.49
CA VAL A 613 -26.01 -0.96 -21.22
C VAL A 613 -26.08 -1.80 -22.50
N ASN A 614 -24.98 -1.87 -23.21
CA ASN A 614 -24.75 -2.69 -24.40
C ASN A 614 -23.24 -2.93 -24.55
N GLU A 615 -22.82 -3.47 -25.68
CA GLU A 615 -21.39 -3.71 -26.01
C GLU A 615 -20.52 -2.43 -26.11
N TRP A 616 -21.11 -1.24 -26.11
CA TRP A 616 -20.38 0.04 -26.28
C TRP A 616 -20.42 0.96 -25.07
N VAL A 617 -21.39 0.80 -24.17
CA VAL A 617 -21.64 1.75 -23.09
C VAL A 617 -21.64 1.06 -21.73
N LEU A 618 -20.73 1.48 -20.86
CA LEU A 618 -20.65 1.09 -19.48
C LEU A 618 -20.93 2.32 -18.59
N LEU A 619 -21.78 2.14 -17.59
CA LEU A 619 -22.04 3.12 -16.54
C LEU A 619 -21.70 2.52 -15.20
N GLY A 620 -21.01 3.28 -14.36
CA GLY A 620 -20.61 2.86 -13.02
C GLY A 620 -20.87 3.94 -11.99
N THR A 621 -21.24 3.53 -10.79
CA THR A 621 -21.27 4.42 -9.63
C THR A 621 -21.03 3.61 -8.36
N ASN A 622 -20.28 4.19 -7.44
CA ASN A 622 -20.17 3.64 -6.10
C ASN A 622 -20.26 4.77 -5.06
N TRP A 623 -20.65 4.40 -3.87
CA TRP A 623 -20.77 5.33 -2.75
C TRP A 623 -20.38 4.68 -1.44
N THR A 624 -19.97 5.51 -0.49
CA THR A 624 -19.65 5.09 0.87
C THR A 624 -20.17 6.14 1.86
N PHE A 625 -20.89 5.66 2.84
CA PHE A 625 -21.21 6.41 4.05
C PHE A 625 -20.52 5.74 5.25
N GLN A 626 -19.86 6.54 6.08
CA GLN A 626 -19.17 6.07 7.29
C GLN A 626 -19.28 7.09 8.42
N ASP A 627 -19.50 6.60 9.64
CA ASP A 627 -19.56 7.43 10.86
C ASP A 627 -18.63 6.82 11.91
N LEU A 628 -17.50 7.48 12.17
CA LEU A 628 -16.53 7.08 13.17
C LEU A 628 -16.53 8.06 14.34
N ARG A 629 -16.65 7.53 15.56
CA ARG A 629 -16.72 8.32 16.77
C ARG A 629 -15.83 7.81 17.87
N ASN A 630 -15.27 8.74 18.62
CA ASN A 630 -14.64 8.45 19.89
C ASN A 630 -15.72 8.11 20.93
N ILE A 631 -15.56 6.98 21.61
CA ILE A 631 -16.52 6.50 22.61
C ILE A 631 -15.91 6.35 24.00
N ASP A 632 -14.78 7.01 24.27
CA ASP A 632 -14.19 7.00 25.61
C ASP A 632 -15.00 7.86 26.57
N TYR A 633 -15.64 7.19 27.51
CA TYR A 633 -16.36 7.82 28.62
C TYR A 633 -15.45 8.43 29.69
N ASN A 634 -14.14 8.05 29.67
CA ASN A 634 -13.15 8.54 30.64
C ASN A 634 -12.29 9.67 30.08
N ALA A 635 -12.53 10.11 28.84
CA ALA A 635 -11.82 11.24 28.23
C ALA A 635 -11.88 12.41 29.20
N LYS A 636 -10.73 12.89 29.64
CA LYS A 636 -10.58 13.98 30.63
C LYS A 636 -11.55 15.12 30.27
N GLN A 637 -12.67 15.20 31.03
CA GLN A 637 -13.72 16.21 30.90
C GLN A 637 -14.88 15.96 29.90
N GLY A 638 -15.03 14.77 29.30
CA GLY A 638 -16.18 14.47 28.39
C GLY A 638 -16.22 15.28 27.08
N ILE A 639 -15.16 16.06 26.79
CA ILE A 639 -15.13 16.98 25.64
C ILE A 639 -15.08 16.24 24.29
N LEU A 640 -14.50 15.04 24.26
CA LEU A 640 -14.37 14.23 23.05
C LEU A 640 -15.34 13.04 22.99
N GLU A 641 -16.20 12.87 23.99
CA GLU A 641 -17.20 11.81 23.98
C GLU A 641 -18.16 11.99 22.81
N ASP A 642 -18.37 10.92 22.06
CA ASP A 642 -19.18 10.87 20.82
C ASP A 642 -18.72 11.84 19.72
N ALA A 643 -17.51 12.40 19.84
CA ALA A 643 -16.96 13.30 18.84
C ALA A 643 -16.57 12.53 17.56
N ILE A 644 -16.88 13.11 16.40
CA ILE A 644 -16.52 12.56 15.10
C ILE A 644 -15.00 12.60 14.94
N ILE A 645 -14.42 11.49 14.47
CA ILE A 645 -12.99 11.40 14.19
C ILE A 645 -12.64 12.37 13.05
N PRO A 646 -11.64 13.26 13.24
CA PRO A 646 -11.26 14.24 12.24
C PRO A 646 -10.57 13.61 11.03
N ASN A 647 -10.47 14.41 9.96
CA ASN A 647 -9.81 14.05 8.70
C ASN A 647 -10.44 12.86 7.92
N ILE A 648 -11.65 12.48 8.26
CA ILE A 648 -12.35 11.38 7.61
C ILE A 648 -13.65 11.92 7.03
N PRO A 649 -13.83 11.95 5.68
CA PRO A 649 -15.11 12.32 5.08
C PRO A 649 -16.16 11.26 5.41
N ARG A 650 -17.37 11.73 5.76
CA ARG A 650 -18.48 10.82 6.12
C ARG A 650 -19.18 10.24 4.90
N PHE A 651 -19.18 10.96 3.79
CA PHE A 651 -19.77 10.50 2.55
C PHE A 651 -18.87 10.85 1.36
N PHE A 652 -18.70 9.91 0.46
CA PHE A 652 -18.07 10.12 -0.83
C PHE A 652 -18.66 9.18 -1.87
N MET A 653 -18.54 9.58 -3.15
CA MET A 653 -19.17 8.87 -4.26
C MET A 653 -18.32 9.04 -5.54
N ASN A 654 -18.22 7.98 -6.33
CA ASN A 654 -17.57 7.99 -7.64
C ASN A 654 -18.58 7.67 -8.73
N TYR A 655 -18.37 8.23 -9.91
CA TYR A 655 -19.14 8.01 -11.11
C TYR A 655 -18.22 7.68 -12.27
N LEU A 656 -18.69 6.83 -13.18
CA LEU A 656 -18.01 6.46 -14.41
C LEU A 656 -19.06 6.36 -15.53
N ALA A 657 -18.77 6.97 -16.66
CA ALA A 657 -19.46 6.70 -17.91
C ALA A 657 -18.41 6.46 -18.98
N GLU A 658 -18.49 5.32 -19.64
CA GLU A 658 -17.54 4.91 -20.65
C GLU A 658 -18.27 4.53 -21.94
N PHE A 659 -17.73 5.00 -23.04
CA PHE A 659 -18.12 4.59 -24.39
C PHE A 659 -16.89 4.01 -25.08
N HIS A 660 -17.01 2.80 -25.61
CA HIS A 660 -15.95 2.16 -26.36
C HIS A 660 -16.48 1.45 -27.61
N MET A 661 -15.63 1.39 -28.64
CA MET A 661 -15.97 0.75 -29.89
C MET A 661 -14.69 0.29 -30.59
N GLY A 662 -14.74 -0.92 -31.16
CA GLY A 662 -13.68 -1.48 -32.00
C GLY A 662 -13.95 -1.31 -33.50
N ASP A 663 -12.93 -1.57 -34.33
CA ASP A 663 -12.99 -1.61 -35.81
C ASP A 663 -13.53 -0.32 -36.46
N ILE A 664 -13.10 0.86 -35.92
CA ILE A 664 -13.64 2.17 -36.38
C ILE A 664 -12.92 2.67 -37.64
N PHE A 665 -11.59 2.74 -37.60
CA PHE A 665 -10.75 3.26 -38.66
C PHE A 665 -9.99 2.14 -39.38
N ASN A 666 -9.56 1.14 -38.62
CA ASN A 666 -8.82 -0.01 -39.10
C ASN A 666 -9.34 -1.27 -38.40
N LYS A 667 -9.11 -2.44 -39.04
CA LYS A 667 -9.39 -3.71 -38.37
C LYS A 667 -8.50 -3.85 -37.10
N ASN A 668 -9.11 -4.27 -35.99
CA ASN A 668 -8.48 -4.47 -34.71
C ASN A 668 -7.95 -3.16 -34.11
N ASP A 669 -8.60 -2.04 -34.41
CA ASP A 669 -8.43 -0.82 -33.60
C ASP A 669 -9.53 -0.70 -32.54
N PHE A 670 -9.28 0.16 -31.54
CA PHE A 670 -10.21 0.36 -30.45
C PHE A 670 -10.15 1.81 -29.97
N VAL A 671 -11.32 2.43 -29.80
CA VAL A 671 -11.47 3.77 -29.24
C VAL A 671 -12.27 3.67 -27.96
N LYS A 672 -11.81 4.37 -26.92
CA LYS A 672 -12.51 4.53 -25.65
C LYS A 672 -12.58 5.98 -25.25
N PHE A 673 -13.78 6.46 -24.88
CA PHE A 673 -14.01 7.74 -24.24
C PHE A 673 -14.54 7.50 -22.85
N TRP A 674 -14.05 8.22 -21.86
CA TRP A 674 -14.62 8.14 -20.51
C TRP A 674 -14.81 9.51 -19.87
N TRP A 675 -15.84 9.59 -19.06
CA TRP A 675 -16.05 10.61 -18.06
C TRP A 675 -16.06 9.94 -16.69
N ALA A 676 -15.29 10.50 -15.75
CA ALA A 676 -15.29 10.06 -14.37
C ALA A 676 -15.48 11.25 -13.45
N ALA A 677 -16.19 11.06 -12.34
CA ALA A 677 -16.36 12.12 -11.35
C ALA A 677 -16.22 11.58 -9.93
N ASN A 678 -15.74 12.43 -9.03
CA ASN A 678 -15.56 12.11 -7.63
C ASN A 678 -16.19 13.20 -6.76
N TYR A 679 -17.17 12.84 -5.95
CA TYR A 679 -17.75 13.68 -4.92
C TYR A 679 -17.20 13.29 -3.55
N THR A 680 -16.84 14.28 -2.74
CA THR A 680 -16.44 14.10 -1.35
C THR A 680 -17.17 15.16 -0.50
N ASP A 681 -17.86 14.72 0.53
CA ASP A 681 -18.56 15.60 1.46
C ASP A 681 -17.60 16.38 2.37
N GLU A 682 -18.07 17.43 2.99
CA GLU A 682 -17.29 18.26 3.90
C GLU A 682 -16.87 17.51 5.17
N TYR A 683 -15.69 17.81 5.70
CA TYR A 683 -15.19 17.23 6.94
C TYR A 683 -14.24 18.19 7.68
N TYR A 684 -13.90 17.88 8.94
CA TYR A 684 -13.05 18.74 9.77
C TYR A 684 -11.63 18.22 9.87
N TYR A 685 -10.65 19.14 9.78
CA TYR A 685 -9.23 18.89 9.99
C TYR A 685 -8.87 18.94 11.48
N GLY A 686 -9.44 18.39 12.33
CA GLY A 686 -9.22 18.40 13.77
C GLY A 686 -10.54 18.22 14.50
N TRP A 687 -10.43 17.93 15.78
CA TRP A 687 -11.61 17.67 16.58
C TRP A 687 -12.59 18.83 16.58
N LYS A 688 -13.83 18.56 16.25
CA LYS A 688 -14.90 19.54 16.36
C LYS A 688 -15.40 19.64 17.80
N ILE A 689 -14.60 20.26 18.67
CA ILE A 689 -14.90 20.42 20.11
C ILE A 689 -15.88 21.56 20.36
N SER A 690 -15.96 22.54 19.47
CA SER A 690 -16.84 23.69 19.62
C SER A 690 -17.27 24.24 18.25
N SER A 691 -18.28 25.12 18.26
CA SER A 691 -18.69 25.87 17.07
C SER A 691 -17.61 26.80 16.51
N ARG A 692 -16.52 27.01 17.25
CA ARG A 692 -15.36 27.83 16.81
C ARG A 692 -14.34 27.08 16.00
N GLN A 693 -14.47 25.75 15.82
CA GLN A 693 -13.57 25.00 14.94
C GLN A 693 -13.76 25.48 13.49
N SER A 694 -12.79 26.22 13.00
CA SER A 694 -12.80 26.82 11.66
C SER A 694 -12.03 26.00 10.60
N ARG A 695 -11.31 24.96 11.01
CA ARG A 695 -10.52 24.13 10.09
C ARG A 695 -11.41 23.07 9.43
N LYS A 696 -12.29 23.54 8.58
CA LYS A 696 -13.17 22.73 7.77
C LYS A 696 -12.60 22.56 6.37
N ILE A 697 -12.67 21.37 5.85
CA ILE A 697 -12.41 21.05 4.44
C ILE A 697 -13.78 20.99 3.77
N ASP A 698 -13.99 21.84 2.77
CA ASP A 698 -15.25 21.94 2.06
C ASP A 698 -15.50 20.73 1.14
N ALA A 699 -16.76 20.48 0.83
CA ALA A 699 -17.14 19.46 -0.12
C ALA A 699 -16.54 19.75 -1.52
N SER A 700 -16.21 18.72 -2.28
CA SER A 700 -15.64 18.84 -3.61
C SER A 700 -16.30 17.90 -4.62
N PHE A 701 -16.38 18.34 -5.89
CA PHE A 701 -16.90 17.55 -7.00
C PHE A 701 -15.97 17.69 -8.23
N THR A 702 -14.98 16.84 -8.31
CA THR A 702 -14.05 16.84 -9.45
C THR A 702 -14.55 15.97 -10.58
N GLN A 703 -14.20 16.33 -11.81
CA GLN A 703 -14.59 15.61 -13.01
C GLN A 703 -13.39 15.46 -13.95
N ASP A 704 -13.22 14.27 -14.49
CA ASP A 704 -12.13 13.89 -15.38
C ASP A 704 -12.71 13.44 -16.72
N LEU A 705 -12.00 13.73 -17.81
CA LEU A 705 -12.32 13.28 -19.16
C LEU A 705 -11.10 12.62 -19.79
N GLY A 706 -11.34 11.63 -20.65
CA GLY A 706 -10.24 11.05 -21.39
C GLY A 706 -10.68 10.35 -22.66
N VAL A 707 -9.70 10.14 -23.53
CA VAL A 707 -9.80 9.40 -24.77
C VAL A 707 -8.60 8.47 -24.91
N GLU A 708 -8.84 7.27 -25.39
CA GLU A 708 -7.83 6.28 -25.73
C GLU A 708 -8.07 5.80 -27.16
N TYR A 709 -6.99 5.63 -27.90
CA TYR A 709 -7.00 4.98 -29.20
C TYR A 709 -5.89 3.94 -29.25
N SER A 710 -6.24 2.70 -29.57
CA SER A 710 -5.27 1.64 -29.72
C SER A 710 -5.41 0.92 -31.07
N VAL A 711 -4.32 0.36 -31.53
CA VAL A 711 -4.21 -0.36 -32.81
C VAL A 711 -3.45 -1.67 -32.62
N TRP A 712 -3.57 -2.57 -33.64
CA TRP A 712 -2.88 -3.87 -33.69
C TRP A 712 -3.19 -4.74 -32.46
N ASP A 713 -4.46 -4.93 -32.15
CA ASP A 713 -4.89 -5.71 -30.98
C ASP A 713 -4.29 -5.14 -29.67
N ASN A 714 -4.40 -3.83 -29.48
CA ASN A 714 -3.90 -3.11 -28.30
C ASN A 714 -2.36 -3.19 -28.09
N LYS A 715 -1.60 -3.47 -29.17
CA LYS A 715 -0.12 -3.46 -29.09
C LYS A 715 0.45 -2.06 -29.05
N LEU A 716 -0.18 -1.09 -29.70
CA LEU A 716 0.18 0.31 -29.62
C LEU A 716 -1.05 1.10 -29.20
N ALA A 717 -0.95 1.83 -28.11
CA ALA A 717 -2.02 2.66 -27.57
C ALA A 717 -1.53 4.09 -27.34
N TRP A 718 -2.42 5.03 -27.54
CA TRP A 718 -2.25 6.43 -27.19
C TRP A 718 -3.47 6.89 -26.39
N SER A 719 -3.23 7.71 -25.34
CA SER A 719 -4.31 8.35 -24.60
C SER A 719 -4.04 9.85 -24.37
N PHE A 720 -5.13 10.56 -24.16
CA PHE A 720 -5.13 11.94 -23.69
C PHE A 720 -6.19 12.11 -22.60
N GLU A 721 -5.82 12.76 -21.50
CA GLU A 721 -6.61 12.89 -20.29
C GLU A 721 -6.60 14.33 -19.79
N VAL A 722 -7.73 14.76 -19.25
CA VAL A 722 -7.86 16.03 -18.53
C VAL A 722 -8.46 15.71 -17.16
N ASP A 723 -7.66 15.81 -16.13
CA ASP A 723 -8.12 15.65 -14.75
C ASP A 723 -8.61 16.99 -14.20
N ASN A 724 -9.67 16.93 -13.38
CA ASN A 724 -10.31 18.10 -12.81
C ASN A 724 -10.59 19.19 -13.86
N PHE A 725 -11.30 18.83 -14.96
CA PHE A 725 -11.42 19.70 -16.13
C PHE A 725 -12.14 21.03 -15.86
N LEU A 726 -12.92 21.10 -14.78
CA LEU A 726 -13.57 22.35 -14.32
C LEU A 726 -12.66 23.21 -13.44
N ASP A 727 -11.47 22.75 -13.11
CA ASP A 727 -10.47 23.46 -12.30
C ASP A 727 -10.96 23.80 -10.88
N GLU A 728 -11.65 22.86 -10.25
CA GLU A 728 -12.13 23.02 -8.89
C GLU A 728 -10.98 23.00 -7.89
N THR A 729 -10.97 23.91 -6.93
CA THR A 729 -9.98 23.94 -5.86
C THR A 729 -10.33 22.90 -4.81
N VAL A 730 -9.51 21.86 -4.67
CA VAL A 730 -9.75 20.72 -3.78
C VAL A 730 -8.70 20.67 -2.67
N TYR A 731 -9.15 20.33 -1.46
CA TYR A 731 -8.30 20.09 -0.30
C TYR A 731 -8.48 18.67 0.20
N ASP A 732 -7.40 17.91 0.29
CA ASP A 732 -7.35 16.64 1.05
C ASP A 732 -6.72 16.85 2.44
N LYS A 733 -6.00 17.95 2.62
CA LYS A 733 -5.40 18.41 3.87
C LYS A 733 -5.73 19.90 4.04
N TYR A 734 -6.11 20.31 5.24
CA TYR A 734 -6.35 21.73 5.49
C TYR A 734 -5.06 22.54 5.35
N GLY A 735 -5.10 23.56 4.57
CA GLY A 735 -3.96 24.45 4.36
C GLY A 735 -3.21 24.21 3.05
N GLU A 736 -3.52 23.17 2.31
CA GLU A 736 -2.82 22.81 1.08
C GLU A 736 -3.82 22.32 0.02
N SER A 737 -4.06 23.13 -1.02
CA SER A 737 -4.88 22.68 -2.15
C SER A 737 -4.11 21.70 -3.01
N LYS A 738 -4.83 20.78 -3.63
CA LYS A 738 -4.28 19.84 -4.62
C LYS A 738 -3.97 20.57 -5.93
N LEU A 739 -3.34 19.82 -6.85
CA LEU A 739 -3.23 20.25 -8.23
C LEU A 739 -4.62 20.60 -8.77
N GLY A 740 -4.73 21.72 -9.45
CA GLY A 740 -5.91 22.10 -10.20
C GLY A 740 -6.09 21.22 -11.44
N ARG A 741 -6.58 21.79 -12.53
CA ARG A 741 -6.70 21.05 -13.80
C ARG A 741 -5.34 20.61 -14.33
N THR A 742 -5.24 19.33 -14.69
CA THR A 742 -4.04 18.75 -15.30
C THR A 742 -4.36 18.09 -16.64
N PHE A 743 -3.38 18.13 -17.54
CA PHE A 743 -3.43 17.47 -18.84
C PHE A 743 -2.37 16.36 -18.85
N ALA A 744 -2.71 15.21 -19.40
CA ALA A 744 -1.78 14.11 -19.55
C ALA A 744 -1.94 13.44 -20.92
N THR A 745 -0.84 12.96 -21.47
CA THR A 745 -0.84 12.10 -22.65
C THR A 745 0.11 10.94 -22.44
N LYS A 746 -0.26 9.75 -22.91
CA LYS A 746 0.53 8.54 -22.78
C LYS A 746 0.59 7.77 -24.11
N ILE A 747 1.74 7.22 -24.38
CA ILE A 747 1.96 6.23 -25.44
C ILE A 747 2.47 4.95 -24.80
N ARG A 748 1.89 3.81 -25.17
CA ARG A 748 2.31 2.49 -24.73
C ARG A 748 2.48 1.55 -25.91
N TYR A 749 3.54 0.76 -25.90
CA TYR A 749 3.80 -0.31 -26.85
C TYR A 749 3.98 -1.62 -26.10
N SER A 750 3.18 -2.64 -26.46
CA SER A 750 3.25 -3.97 -25.88
C SER A 750 3.43 -5.00 -27.00
N PHE A 751 4.56 -5.69 -26.96
CA PHE A 751 4.85 -6.80 -27.85
C PHE A 751 4.80 -8.11 -27.06
N ARG A 752 4.05 -9.07 -27.59
CA ARG A 752 3.85 -10.40 -26.99
C ARG A 752 4.17 -11.48 -28.01
#